data_05a7c628ba43505a366dafd36a1698c0
#
_entry.id   05a7c628ba43505a366dafd36a1698c0
#
_cell.length_a   1.000
_cell.length_b   1.000
_cell.length_c   1.000
_cell.angle_alpha   90.00
_cell.angle_beta   90.00
_cell.angle_gamma   90.00
#
_symmetry.space_group_name_H-M   'P 1'
#
loop_
_entity.id
_entity.type
_entity.pdbx_description
1 polymer ?
#
loop_
_entity_poly.entity_id
_entity_poly.type
_entity_poly.pdbx_seq_one_letter_code
_entity_poly.pdbx_strand_id
1 'polypeptide(L)'
;MPAEPPTSMHRLRLRVLALALAPLVVACGGAYGSVIAGSATEGGSDSDTGTTGDTGTTGDEPLPAAEIPDGCNPIAYANDCLLPYPSDYFLVDDGALPGGKRVALTPIAVPKTIADVPVDMLAEHPADGFSHHMPILALFPEGVDTQNLNFHLAGGDATLDPQSPTLLIDAETHELIPHWVELDAMAAGPDRQALILRPFVPLADGARYIVALRGLQTPMGAAIDPPYGFAHIVRGEVAGHAVLEPLAARYEEQIFAVLDELGVARDGLQLAWDFTTATEARNTRDLVAVRDQTISLLEATPPAVMIDKDYVDFSAEIKLRLEGRVEVPLFLEADAPMARLHRDGDGDVVPNGTHWVPFTLQVPLSAYPETADSPPARLIQFGHGFFGEREEINWSAMKAFSSERAFAMISTDWVGMSMEDLAYVVEAIDKDPANVFLFTDRLHQAFANQIALTYAIKGQLAKEASAYATGGLLYDASEVYWYGISQGSIFGATFLALSPNVEKGVLSVGGGPYSLMMTRSGSFADLFTLVKLKLGDDPLTIQKFVALSQHVWDRVDPITYAPHLLADPYPQSPDRKILFQYGLHDHSVNNLASHLLLRASGIPLLDPAAQAVWGLDAAAGPVDGSAAVAVDIHVPEPFPGIYPELPPDPDDAFNAHEAVRRNPKIKDQIDMFLRPGGVITNYCDGACDPE
;
A
#
# COMPACT_ATOMS: atom_id res chain seq x y z
N MET A 1 -24.58 21.86 -21.87
CA MET A 1 -24.57 22.09 -20.41
C MET A 1 -23.23 22.74 -20.12
N PRO A 2 -23.10 23.81 -19.30
CA PRO A 2 -21.80 24.40 -19.02
C PRO A 2 -21.01 23.40 -18.15
N ALA A 3 -19.72 23.24 -18.44
CA ALA A 3 -18.77 22.44 -17.69
C ALA A 3 -18.76 22.89 -16.21
N GLU A 4 -18.88 21.93 -15.29
CA GLU A 4 -18.68 22.19 -13.87
C GLU A 4 -17.26 22.73 -13.65
N PRO A 5 -17.05 23.69 -12.72
CA PRO A 5 -15.72 24.16 -12.39
C PRO A 5 -14.91 23.01 -11.74
N PRO A 6 -13.59 22.94 -11.93
CA PRO A 6 -12.75 21.90 -11.35
C PRO A 6 -12.98 21.81 -9.86
N THR A 7 -13.08 20.57 -9.36
CA THR A 7 -13.42 20.23 -7.98
C THR A 7 -12.58 21.03 -6.99
N SER A 8 -13.15 21.34 -5.82
CA SER A 8 -12.51 22.11 -4.74
C SER A 8 -11.13 21.56 -4.33
N MET A 9 -10.91 20.27 -4.53
CA MET A 9 -9.66 19.55 -4.32
C MET A 9 -8.52 20.07 -5.21
N HIS A 10 -8.78 20.31 -6.52
CA HIS A 10 -7.76 20.85 -7.44
C HIS A 10 -7.32 22.28 -7.07
N ARG A 11 -8.26 23.10 -6.59
CA ARG A 11 -7.95 24.47 -6.13
C ARG A 11 -7.24 24.50 -4.77
N LEU A 12 -7.50 23.51 -3.90
CA LEU A 12 -6.83 23.38 -2.61
C LEU A 12 -5.41 22.82 -2.79
N ARG A 13 -5.24 21.83 -3.69
CA ARG A 13 -3.93 21.28 -4.10
C ARG A 13 -3.00 22.39 -4.60
N LEU A 14 -3.47 23.26 -5.49
CA LEU A 14 -2.71 24.40 -5.98
C LEU A 14 -2.39 25.44 -4.88
N ARG A 15 -3.24 25.61 -3.86
CA ARG A 15 -2.99 26.55 -2.76
C ARG A 15 -2.00 26.01 -1.73
N VAL A 16 -2.06 24.71 -1.43
CA VAL A 16 -1.11 24.05 -0.51
C VAL A 16 0.26 23.94 -1.16
N LEU A 17 0.34 23.58 -2.45
CA LEU A 17 1.59 23.58 -3.21
C LEU A 17 2.20 25.00 -3.31
N ALA A 18 1.38 26.02 -3.53
CA ALA A 18 1.83 27.41 -3.61
C ALA A 18 2.34 27.96 -2.25
N LEU A 19 1.80 27.47 -1.13
CA LEU A 19 2.28 27.80 0.20
C LEU A 19 3.56 27.04 0.59
N ALA A 20 3.72 25.81 0.14
CA ALA A 20 4.95 25.03 0.37
C ALA A 20 6.13 25.50 -0.51
N LEU A 21 5.86 26.05 -1.70
CA LEU A 21 6.88 26.53 -2.63
C LEU A 21 7.28 28.01 -2.40
N ALA A 22 6.51 28.78 -1.63
CA ALA A 22 6.79 30.19 -1.38
C ALA A 22 8.16 30.49 -0.72
N PRO A 23 8.71 29.67 0.18
CA PRO A 23 10.06 29.86 0.70
C PRO A 23 11.18 29.46 -0.26
N LEU A 24 10.94 28.58 -1.23
CA LEU A 24 11.95 28.08 -2.18
C LEU A 24 12.27 29.06 -3.32
N VAL A 25 11.33 29.95 -3.68
CA VAL A 25 11.51 30.92 -4.77
C VAL A 25 12.39 32.12 -4.37
N VAL A 26 12.62 32.36 -3.08
CA VAL A 26 13.45 33.48 -2.59
C VAL A 26 14.95 33.12 -2.55
N ALA A 27 15.34 31.82 -2.68
CA ALA A 27 16.74 31.42 -2.61
C ALA A 27 17.45 31.22 -3.97
N CYS A 28 16.75 31.29 -5.11
CA CYS A 28 17.33 31.07 -6.45
C CYS A 28 17.29 32.35 -7.34
N GLY A 29 17.66 33.48 -6.79
CA GLY A 29 17.91 34.75 -7.54
C GLY A 29 19.38 34.98 -7.78
N GLY A 30 20.01 34.34 -8.75
CA GLY A 30 21.42 34.52 -9.08
C GLY A 30 21.86 33.93 -10.41
N ALA A 31 21.81 34.77 -11.45
CA ALA A 31 22.64 34.76 -12.67
C ALA A 31 22.58 33.55 -13.62
N TYR A 32 21.77 33.69 -14.66
CA TYR A 32 21.99 33.06 -15.96
C TYR A 32 22.96 33.86 -16.79
N GLY A 33 24.16 33.34 -17.03
CA GLY A 33 25.10 33.79 -18.04
C GLY A 33 25.21 32.76 -19.15
N SER A 34 24.76 33.11 -20.33
CA SER A 34 24.86 32.34 -21.55
C SER A 34 26.31 32.25 -22.03
N VAL A 35 26.80 31.07 -22.44
CA VAL A 35 27.98 30.95 -23.34
C VAL A 35 27.64 30.01 -24.47
N ILE A 36 27.81 30.53 -25.66
CA ILE A 36 27.62 29.92 -26.97
C ILE A 36 28.85 29.14 -27.37
N ALA A 37 28.64 28.13 -28.18
CA ALA A 37 29.51 27.18 -28.84
C ALA A 37 30.85 27.75 -29.39
N GLY A 38 31.85 26.84 -29.43
CA GLY A 38 33.07 27.03 -30.20
C GLY A 38 33.71 25.67 -30.53
N SER A 39 33.90 25.46 -31.82
CA SER A 39 34.23 24.32 -32.60
C SER A 39 35.62 23.72 -32.39
N ALA A 40 35.71 22.49 -32.86
CA ALA A 40 36.82 21.56 -33.12
C ALA A 40 38.17 22.14 -33.56
N THR A 41 39.25 21.42 -33.22
CA THR A 41 40.34 21.11 -34.18
C THR A 41 41.04 19.80 -33.84
N GLU A 42 41.38 19.10 -34.91
CA GLU A 42 42.04 17.83 -35.03
C GLU A 42 43.54 17.86 -34.63
N GLY A 43 44.09 16.69 -34.40
CA GLY A 43 45.47 16.46 -34.79
C GLY A 43 46.26 15.46 -33.94
N GLY A 44 46.63 14.33 -34.55
CA GLY A 44 47.86 13.65 -34.25
C GLY A 44 47.80 12.15 -33.95
N SER A 45 47.94 11.39 -35.01
CA SER A 45 48.23 9.97 -35.03
C SER A 45 49.58 9.65 -34.36
N ASP A 46 49.67 8.51 -33.68
CA ASP A 46 50.78 7.58 -33.93
C ASP A 46 50.38 6.12 -33.67
N SER A 47 50.64 5.33 -34.65
CA SER A 47 50.47 3.90 -34.71
C SER A 47 51.61 3.18 -33.99
N ASP A 48 51.32 2.16 -33.20
CA ASP A 48 52.24 1.03 -33.13
C ASP A 48 51.49 -0.30 -33.07
N THR A 49 51.88 -1.16 -33.98
CA THR A 49 51.39 -2.50 -34.25
C THR A 49 52.10 -3.49 -33.34
N GLY A 50 51.38 -4.34 -32.66
CA GLY A 50 51.92 -5.48 -31.96
C GLY A 50 50.90 -6.59 -31.82
N THR A 51 50.81 -7.41 -32.86
CA THR A 51 50.13 -8.71 -32.87
C THR A 51 50.83 -9.69 -31.97
N THR A 52 50.16 -10.26 -30.98
CA THR A 52 50.29 -11.68 -30.64
C THR A 52 48.97 -12.15 -30.06
N GLY A 53 48.33 -13.09 -30.76
CA GLY A 53 47.23 -13.85 -30.24
C GLY A 53 47.70 -14.71 -29.07
N ASP A 54 47.10 -14.53 -27.94
CA ASP A 54 47.14 -15.51 -26.88
C ASP A 54 45.71 -16.05 -26.68
N THR A 55 45.53 -17.31 -27.02
CA THR A 55 44.39 -18.10 -26.60
C THR A 55 44.58 -18.41 -25.13
N GLY A 56 44.34 -17.41 -24.28
CA GLY A 56 44.40 -17.55 -22.84
C GLY A 56 43.15 -18.31 -22.36
N THR A 57 43.39 -19.51 -21.87
CA THR A 57 42.57 -20.11 -20.82
C THR A 57 42.32 -19.05 -19.76
N THR A 58 41.07 -18.77 -19.47
CA THR A 58 40.64 -17.96 -18.29
C THR A 58 41.06 -18.70 -17.02
N GLY A 59 42.32 -18.57 -16.64
CA GLY A 59 42.76 -18.90 -15.28
C GLY A 59 42.23 -17.82 -14.36
N ASP A 60 41.50 -18.25 -13.33
CA ASP A 60 40.95 -17.36 -12.31
C ASP A 60 42.10 -16.60 -11.60
N GLU A 61 42.33 -15.36 -12.00
CA GLU A 61 43.13 -14.47 -11.16
C GLU A 61 42.34 -14.22 -9.86
N PRO A 62 43.01 -14.28 -8.67
CA PRO A 62 42.37 -13.97 -7.42
C PRO A 62 41.72 -12.58 -7.44
N LEU A 63 40.53 -12.47 -6.90
CA LEU A 63 39.87 -11.18 -6.77
C LEU A 63 40.73 -10.23 -5.90
N PRO A 64 40.77 -8.92 -6.19
CA PRO A 64 41.36 -7.94 -5.29
C PRO A 64 40.73 -8.02 -3.88
N ALA A 65 41.45 -7.57 -2.84
CA ALA A 65 40.94 -7.60 -1.48
C ALA A 65 39.63 -6.75 -1.36
N ALA A 66 38.58 -7.32 -0.74
CA ALA A 66 37.33 -6.61 -0.53
C ALA A 66 37.48 -5.56 0.59
N GLU A 67 37.22 -4.30 0.29
CA GLU A 67 37.18 -3.20 1.28
C GLU A 67 35.73 -2.81 1.55
N ILE A 68 35.11 -3.49 2.51
CA ILE A 68 33.68 -3.31 2.84
C ILE A 68 33.53 -2.18 3.85
N PRO A 69 32.81 -1.09 3.54
CA PRO A 69 32.52 -0.04 4.53
C PRO A 69 31.69 -0.57 5.70
N ASP A 70 32.00 -0.10 6.92
CA ASP A 70 31.23 -0.47 8.09
C ASP A 70 29.75 -0.15 7.93
N GLY A 71 28.90 -1.15 8.15
CA GLY A 71 27.44 -1.01 8.06
C GLY A 71 26.87 -1.13 6.65
N CYS A 72 27.68 -1.37 5.62
CA CYS A 72 27.20 -1.76 4.29
C CYS A 72 26.89 -3.26 4.24
N ASN A 73 25.86 -3.65 3.49
CA ASN A 73 25.63 -5.04 3.12
C ASN A 73 26.83 -5.60 2.33
N PRO A 74 27.55 -6.60 2.87
CA PRO A 74 28.85 -6.98 2.34
C PRO A 74 28.79 -7.65 0.97
N ILE A 75 27.68 -8.25 0.56
CA ILE A 75 27.61 -9.03 -0.66
C ILE A 75 27.52 -8.18 -1.92
N ALA A 76 27.01 -6.95 -1.84
CA ALA A 76 26.87 -6.04 -2.98
C ALA A 76 27.29 -4.59 -2.63
N TYR A 77 28.15 -4.40 -1.63
CA TYR A 77 28.56 -3.11 -1.11
C TYR A 77 29.11 -2.12 -2.15
N ALA A 78 29.70 -2.64 -3.23
CA ALA A 78 30.24 -1.82 -4.30
C ALA A 78 29.12 -1.19 -5.16
N ASN A 79 27.94 -1.80 -5.19
CA ASN A 79 26.80 -1.30 -5.94
C ASN A 79 25.93 -0.35 -5.09
N ASP A 80 25.59 -0.76 -3.86
CA ASP A 80 24.86 0.05 -2.88
C ASP A 80 24.98 -0.56 -1.47
N CYS A 81 25.01 0.28 -0.41
CA CYS A 81 25.18 -0.18 0.96
C CYS A 81 23.94 -0.86 1.56
N LEU A 82 22.72 -0.59 1.06
CA LEU A 82 21.52 -1.27 1.50
C LEU A 82 21.25 -2.57 0.74
N LEU A 83 21.56 -2.58 -0.54
CA LEU A 83 21.17 -3.65 -1.44
C LEU A 83 22.10 -4.89 -1.37
N PRO A 84 21.58 -6.10 -1.62
CA PRO A 84 20.16 -6.39 -1.85
C PRO A 84 19.33 -6.19 -0.59
N TYR A 85 18.06 -5.82 -0.77
CA TYR A 85 17.13 -5.56 0.31
C TYR A 85 15.78 -6.22 0.01
N PRO A 86 15.10 -6.86 0.99
CA PRO A 86 15.48 -7.06 2.40
C PRO A 86 16.68 -8.01 2.54
N SER A 87 17.41 -7.95 3.66
CA SER A 87 18.54 -8.86 3.93
C SER A 87 18.76 -9.07 5.42
N ASP A 88 18.91 -10.32 5.84
CA ASP A 88 19.19 -10.72 7.22
C ASP A 88 20.56 -10.21 7.73
N TYR A 89 21.38 -9.64 6.87
CA TYR A 89 22.57 -8.88 7.30
C TYR A 89 22.20 -7.74 8.27
N PHE A 90 21.02 -7.14 8.09
CA PHE A 90 20.52 -6.05 8.94
C PHE A 90 19.65 -6.55 10.10
N LEU A 91 19.52 -7.86 10.32
CA LEU A 91 18.70 -8.42 11.37
C LEU A 91 19.56 -8.79 12.59
N VAL A 92 19.31 -8.14 13.72
CA VAL A 92 20.05 -8.36 14.97
C VAL A 92 19.14 -8.92 16.06
N ASP A 93 19.72 -9.59 17.06
CA ASP A 93 18.97 -10.10 18.20
C ASP A 93 18.43 -8.95 19.05
N ASP A 94 17.13 -9.01 19.37
CA ASP A 94 16.45 -8.06 20.26
C ASP A 94 15.27 -8.73 20.97
N GLY A 95 15.50 -9.19 22.18
CA GLY A 95 14.47 -9.87 22.98
C GLY A 95 13.31 -8.99 23.45
N ALA A 96 13.31 -7.69 23.16
CA ALA A 96 12.20 -6.78 23.47
C ALA A 96 11.09 -6.83 22.41
N LEU A 97 11.37 -7.34 21.20
CA LEU A 97 10.40 -7.47 20.12
C LEU A 97 9.84 -8.90 20.04
N PRO A 98 8.60 -9.08 19.53
CA PRO A 98 7.91 -10.39 19.49
C PRO A 98 8.72 -11.49 18.81
N GLY A 99 9.36 -11.19 17.67
CA GLY A 99 10.20 -12.12 16.92
C GLY A 99 11.59 -12.37 17.50
N GLY A 100 11.95 -11.71 18.63
CA GLY A 100 13.27 -11.81 19.24
C GLY A 100 14.40 -11.20 18.41
N LYS A 101 14.08 -10.47 17.36
CA LYS A 101 14.98 -9.83 16.40
C LYS A 101 14.59 -8.38 16.18
N ARG A 102 15.48 -7.59 15.59
CA ARG A 102 15.22 -6.22 15.15
C ARG A 102 15.97 -5.91 13.85
N VAL A 103 15.28 -5.27 12.92
CA VAL A 103 15.91 -4.68 11.74
C VAL A 103 16.70 -3.46 12.17
N ALA A 104 18.02 -3.52 12.03
CA ALA A 104 18.99 -2.50 12.46
C ALA A 104 19.72 -1.93 11.25
N LEU A 105 19.10 -0.94 10.62
CA LEU A 105 19.70 -0.25 9.48
C LEU A 105 20.77 0.74 9.94
N THR A 106 21.81 0.89 9.15
CA THR A 106 22.90 1.83 9.44
C THR A 106 22.69 3.15 8.69
N PRO A 107 23.24 4.28 9.21
CA PRO A 107 23.11 5.56 8.53
C PRO A 107 23.69 5.64 7.12
N ILE A 108 24.60 4.72 6.77
CA ILE A 108 25.17 4.63 5.41
C ILE A 108 24.26 3.86 4.45
N ALA A 109 23.44 2.93 4.98
CA ALA A 109 22.56 2.07 4.19
C ALA A 109 21.20 2.73 3.87
N VAL A 110 20.64 3.51 4.81
CA VAL A 110 19.33 4.15 4.61
C VAL A 110 19.36 5.25 3.54
N PRO A 111 18.19 5.56 2.92
CA PRO A 111 18.06 6.73 2.08
C PRO A 111 18.51 8.01 2.79
N LYS A 112 19.04 8.97 2.04
CA LYS A 112 19.44 10.27 2.59
C LYS A 112 18.74 11.40 1.87
N THR A 113 18.49 12.48 2.59
CA THR A 113 18.02 13.73 2.01
C THR A 113 19.13 14.41 1.21
N ILE A 114 18.78 15.40 0.39
CA ILE A 114 19.75 16.28 -0.31
C ILE A 114 20.72 17.00 0.63
N ALA A 115 20.41 17.07 1.92
CA ALA A 115 21.27 17.63 2.96
C ALA A 115 22.13 16.57 3.66
N ASP A 116 22.22 15.36 3.10
CA ASP A 116 22.95 14.18 3.64
C ASP A 116 22.44 13.71 5.01
N VAL A 117 21.17 13.96 5.33
CA VAL A 117 20.53 13.49 6.56
C VAL A 117 19.94 12.11 6.32
N PRO A 118 20.32 11.07 7.10
CA PRO A 118 19.73 9.74 6.99
C PRO A 118 18.24 9.75 7.29
N VAL A 119 17.46 8.96 6.52
CA VAL A 119 16.02 8.80 6.68
C VAL A 119 15.75 7.39 7.22
N ASP A 120 15.77 7.24 8.54
CA ASP A 120 15.49 5.99 9.24
C ASP A 120 14.05 6.01 9.78
N MET A 121 13.14 5.34 9.06
CA MET A 121 11.73 5.23 9.45
C MET A 121 11.49 4.20 10.55
N LEU A 122 12.45 3.31 10.81
CA LEU A 122 12.32 2.26 11.83
C LEU A 122 12.74 2.72 13.23
N ALA A 123 13.34 3.91 13.35
CA ALA A 123 13.70 4.48 14.64
C ALA A 123 12.49 4.66 15.57
N GLU A 124 11.36 5.13 15.03
CA GLU A 124 10.09 5.31 15.78
C GLU A 124 9.22 4.04 15.78
N HIS A 125 9.36 3.17 14.79
CA HIS A 125 8.54 1.97 14.62
C HIS A 125 9.44 0.73 14.40
N PRO A 126 10.14 0.24 15.43
CA PRO A 126 11.04 -0.91 15.31
C PRO A 126 10.32 -2.13 14.71
N ALA A 127 10.99 -2.81 13.79
CA ALA A 127 10.49 -4.02 13.14
C ALA A 127 11.31 -5.23 13.58
N ASP A 128 10.64 -6.36 13.84
CA ASP A 128 11.28 -7.61 14.26
C ASP A 128 11.65 -8.54 13.08
N GLY A 129 11.40 -8.09 11.89
CA GLY A 129 11.69 -8.71 10.61
C GLY A 129 11.25 -7.78 9.48
N PHE A 130 11.31 -8.28 8.25
CA PHE A 130 10.98 -7.49 7.07
C PHE A 130 9.50 -7.61 6.70
N SER A 131 8.95 -6.61 6.01
CA SER A 131 7.54 -6.63 5.59
C SER A 131 7.22 -7.82 4.68
N HIS A 132 6.04 -8.41 4.83
CA HIS A 132 5.54 -9.50 3.98
C HIS A 132 5.22 -9.05 2.53
N HIS A 133 5.16 -7.74 2.30
CA HIS A 133 4.60 -7.14 1.07
C HIS A 133 5.49 -6.07 0.44
N MET A 134 6.73 -5.90 0.96
CA MET A 134 7.64 -4.92 0.39
C MET A 134 8.22 -5.38 -0.95
N PRO A 135 8.70 -4.45 -1.79
CA PRO A 135 9.53 -4.81 -2.93
C PRO A 135 10.86 -5.39 -2.48
N ILE A 136 11.31 -6.44 -3.15
CA ILE A 136 12.64 -7.04 -2.98
C ILE A 136 13.54 -6.40 -4.04
N LEU A 137 14.61 -5.73 -3.60
CA LEU A 137 15.44 -4.87 -4.45
C LEU A 137 16.84 -5.43 -4.63
N ALA A 138 17.32 -5.42 -5.86
CA ALA A 138 18.73 -5.62 -6.21
C ALA A 138 19.20 -4.56 -7.22
N LEU A 139 20.50 -4.38 -7.37
CA LEU A 139 21.07 -3.45 -8.35
C LEU A 139 22.19 -4.11 -9.11
N PHE A 140 22.11 -4.02 -10.44
CA PHE A 140 23.16 -4.39 -11.38
C PHE A 140 23.46 -3.17 -12.27
N PRO A 141 24.53 -2.42 -11.99
CA PRO A 141 24.81 -1.15 -12.67
C PRO A 141 25.01 -1.24 -14.19
N GLU A 142 25.30 -2.44 -14.69
CA GLU A 142 25.43 -2.74 -16.12
C GLU A 142 24.08 -2.79 -16.84
N GLY A 143 22.96 -2.82 -16.08
CA GLY A 143 21.61 -3.01 -16.56
C GLY A 143 21.25 -4.48 -16.76
N VAL A 144 19.96 -4.76 -16.71
CA VAL A 144 19.40 -6.12 -16.85
C VAL A 144 18.46 -6.16 -18.06
N ASP A 145 18.65 -7.17 -18.94
CA ASP A 145 17.70 -7.50 -19.99
C ASP A 145 16.44 -8.16 -19.39
N THR A 146 15.28 -7.63 -19.73
CA THR A 146 14.01 -8.10 -19.21
C THR A 146 13.35 -9.23 -20.01
N GLN A 147 13.91 -9.61 -21.17
CA GLN A 147 13.26 -10.58 -22.09
C GLN A 147 12.99 -11.94 -21.47
N ASN A 148 13.79 -12.37 -20.48
CA ASN A 148 13.63 -13.65 -19.80
C ASN A 148 13.09 -13.51 -18.37
N LEU A 149 12.67 -12.31 -17.96
CA LEU A 149 12.10 -12.08 -16.64
C LEU A 149 10.59 -12.26 -16.65
N ASN A 150 10.07 -12.84 -15.57
CA ASN A 150 8.64 -13.06 -15.42
C ASN A 150 7.95 -11.75 -15.05
N PHE A 151 7.26 -11.14 -16.00
CA PHE A 151 6.51 -9.92 -15.80
C PHE A 151 5.09 -10.21 -15.26
N HIS A 152 4.47 -9.30 -14.54
CA HIS A 152 3.20 -9.51 -13.84
C HIS A 152 2.05 -10.02 -14.74
N LEU A 153 2.04 -9.66 -16.03
CA LEU A 153 1.01 -10.12 -16.99
C LEU A 153 1.11 -11.61 -17.32
N ALA A 154 2.28 -12.23 -17.12
CA ALA A 154 2.48 -13.64 -17.39
C ALA A 154 1.96 -14.56 -16.27
N GLY A 155 1.57 -13.99 -15.12
CA GLY A 155 1.23 -14.77 -13.91
C GLY A 155 2.46 -15.31 -13.19
N GLY A 156 2.27 -16.18 -12.21
CA GLY A 156 3.34 -16.67 -11.33
C GLY A 156 3.96 -18.01 -11.72
N ASP A 157 3.35 -18.77 -12.65
CA ASP A 157 3.71 -20.17 -12.89
C ASP A 157 5.15 -20.36 -13.36
N ALA A 158 5.68 -19.42 -14.16
CA ALA A 158 7.05 -19.50 -14.68
C ALA A 158 8.12 -19.37 -13.58
N THR A 159 7.80 -18.76 -12.44
CA THR A 159 8.72 -18.61 -11.30
C THR A 159 8.68 -19.79 -10.33
N LEU A 160 7.77 -20.73 -10.54
CA LEU A 160 7.69 -21.99 -9.82
C LEU A 160 8.57 -23.10 -10.45
N ASP A 161 9.33 -22.78 -11.49
CA ASP A 161 10.33 -23.66 -12.07
C ASP A 161 11.71 -23.38 -11.44
N PRO A 162 12.42 -24.39 -10.87
CA PRO A 162 13.77 -24.23 -10.37
C PRO A 162 14.78 -23.75 -11.44
N GLN A 163 14.42 -23.78 -12.72
CA GLN A 163 15.23 -23.21 -13.80
C GLN A 163 14.96 -21.72 -14.08
N SER A 164 14.02 -21.11 -13.38
CA SER A 164 13.75 -19.65 -13.49
C SER A 164 15.03 -18.82 -13.24
N PRO A 165 15.24 -17.72 -13.97
CA PRO A 165 16.36 -16.80 -13.70
C PRO A 165 16.26 -16.10 -12.35
N THR A 166 15.05 -16.04 -11.78
CA THR A 166 14.80 -15.46 -10.48
C THR A 166 14.04 -16.47 -9.61
N LEU A 167 14.51 -16.71 -8.40
CA LEU A 167 13.92 -17.63 -7.45
C LEU A 167 13.65 -16.89 -6.14
N LEU A 168 12.48 -17.12 -5.58
CA LEU A 168 12.11 -16.77 -4.21
C LEU A 168 11.66 -18.07 -3.56
N ILE A 169 12.35 -18.48 -2.49
CA ILE A 169 12.26 -19.81 -1.91
C ILE A 169 11.94 -19.68 -0.43
N ASP A 170 10.93 -20.38 0.07
CA ASP A 170 10.76 -20.59 1.50
C ASP A 170 11.90 -21.47 2.01
N ALA A 171 12.68 -20.96 2.95
CA ALA A 171 13.92 -21.61 3.39
C ALA A 171 13.69 -22.84 4.30
N GLU A 172 12.48 -23.03 4.82
CA GLU A 172 12.10 -24.18 5.67
C GLU A 172 11.46 -25.30 4.82
N THR A 173 10.51 -24.92 3.95
CA THR A 173 9.76 -25.91 3.15
C THR A 173 10.42 -26.20 1.80
N HIS A 174 11.35 -25.37 1.37
CA HIS A 174 11.98 -25.35 0.03
C HIS A 174 10.97 -25.15 -1.12
N GLU A 175 9.78 -24.63 -0.81
CA GLU A 175 8.79 -24.30 -1.83
C GLU A 175 9.15 -22.99 -2.56
N LEU A 176 8.92 -22.97 -3.88
CA LEU A 176 9.10 -21.77 -4.69
C LEU A 176 7.88 -20.87 -4.55
N ILE A 177 8.15 -19.58 -4.33
CA ILE A 177 7.12 -18.56 -4.17
C ILE A 177 6.88 -17.84 -5.51
N PRO A 178 5.62 -17.80 -5.99
CA PRO A 178 5.31 -17.10 -7.23
C PRO A 178 5.54 -15.60 -7.10
N HIS A 179 6.26 -15.03 -8.06
CA HIS A 179 6.61 -13.61 -8.05
C HIS A 179 6.72 -13.06 -9.48
N TRP A 180 6.69 -11.74 -9.60
CA TRP A 180 7.05 -11.07 -10.85
C TRP A 180 8.26 -10.18 -10.64
N VAL A 181 8.88 -9.83 -11.75
CA VAL A 181 10.10 -9.01 -11.78
C VAL A 181 9.89 -7.85 -12.72
N GLU A 182 10.36 -6.69 -12.31
CA GLU A 182 10.31 -5.45 -13.09
C GLU A 182 11.57 -4.62 -12.84
N LEU A 183 11.86 -3.70 -13.74
CA LEU A 183 12.88 -2.68 -13.55
C LEU A 183 12.22 -1.36 -13.14
N ASP A 184 12.90 -0.58 -12.32
CA ASP A 184 12.40 0.76 -11.96
C ASP A 184 12.27 1.64 -13.20
N ALA A 185 11.04 1.96 -13.59
CA ALA A 185 10.73 2.80 -14.75
C ALA A 185 11.05 4.29 -14.53
N MET A 186 11.30 4.72 -13.31
CA MET A 186 11.70 6.10 -13.01
C MET A 186 13.19 6.34 -13.30
N ALA A 187 13.99 5.29 -13.43
CA ALA A 187 15.41 5.42 -13.67
C ALA A 187 15.73 5.74 -15.14
N ALA A 188 16.52 6.78 -15.35
CA ALA A 188 16.97 7.17 -16.70
C ALA A 188 18.12 6.31 -17.24
N GLY A 189 18.80 5.55 -16.37
CA GLY A 189 19.93 4.71 -16.71
C GLY A 189 20.12 3.56 -15.75
N PRO A 190 20.86 2.53 -16.16
CA PRO A 190 20.95 1.26 -15.43
C PRO A 190 21.70 1.38 -14.09
N ASP A 191 22.62 2.31 -13.95
CA ASP A 191 23.45 2.50 -12.75
C ASP A 191 22.67 2.85 -11.48
N ARG A 192 21.43 3.33 -11.65
CA ARG A 192 20.49 3.65 -10.55
C ARG A 192 19.15 2.95 -10.71
N GLN A 193 19.05 1.95 -11.60
CA GLN A 193 17.82 1.23 -11.91
C GLN A 193 17.71 -0.03 -11.06
N ALA A 194 16.84 -0.01 -10.06
CA ALA A 194 16.56 -1.19 -9.27
C ALA A 194 15.92 -2.31 -10.10
N LEU A 195 16.41 -3.54 -9.91
CA LEU A 195 15.67 -4.77 -10.21
C LEU A 195 14.76 -5.05 -9.03
N ILE A 196 13.46 -5.20 -9.29
CA ILE A 196 12.41 -5.29 -8.27
C ILE A 196 11.68 -6.61 -8.42
N LEU A 197 11.75 -7.47 -7.41
CA LEU A 197 10.92 -8.68 -7.32
C LEU A 197 9.74 -8.40 -6.38
N ARG A 198 8.55 -8.90 -6.76
CA ARG A 198 7.35 -8.77 -5.93
C ARG A 198 6.60 -10.09 -5.88
N PRO A 199 6.37 -10.64 -4.69
CA PRO A 199 5.54 -11.83 -4.52
C PRO A 199 4.10 -11.57 -5.00
N PHE A 200 3.50 -12.57 -5.66
CA PHE A 200 2.07 -12.55 -6.01
C PHE A 200 1.16 -12.84 -4.82
N VAL A 201 1.72 -13.42 -3.76
CA VAL A 201 1.00 -13.82 -2.55
C VAL A 201 1.69 -13.23 -1.31
N PRO A 202 0.98 -13.04 -0.19
CA PRO A 202 1.61 -12.66 1.07
C PRO A 202 2.69 -13.69 1.45
N LEU A 203 3.83 -13.23 1.91
CA LEU A 203 4.82 -14.11 2.53
C LEU A 203 4.35 -14.53 3.93
N ALA A 204 4.77 -15.70 4.39
CA ALA A 204 4.38 -16.22 5.70
C ALA A 204 4.99 -15.40 6.84
N ASP A 205 4.37 -15.49 8.00
CA ASP A 205 4.71 -14.80 9.24
C ASP A 205 6.00 -15.35 9.86
N GLY A 206 6.95 -14.46 10.20
CA GLY A 206 8.20 -14.83 10.84
C GLY A 206 9.06 -15.84 10.06
N ALA A 207 8.82 -16.00 8.76
CA ALA A 207 9.42 -17.01 7.91
C ALA A 207 10.67 -16.49 7.19
N ARG A 208 11.64 -17.37 6.96
CA ARG A 208 12.87 -17.03 6.25
C ARG A 208 12.76 -17.41 4.78
N TYR A 209 13.17 -16.51 3.91
CA TYR A 209 13.16 -16.67 2.46
C TYR A 209 14.56 -16.52 1.88
N ILE A 210 14.83 -17.27 0.81
CA ILE A 210 16.06 -17.14 0.01
C ILE A 210 15.69 -16.59 -1.36
N VAL A 211 16.42 -15.57 -1.80
CA VAL A 211 16.35 -15.05 -3.17
C VAL A 211 17.59 -15.50 -3.92
N ALA A 212 17.43 -15.99 -5.14
CA ALA A 212 18.55 -16.33 -6.01
C ALA A 212 18.32 -15.79 -7.42
N LEU A 213 19.34 -15.13 -7.97
CA LEU A 213 19.37 -14.52 -9.30
C LEU A 213 20.47 -15.17 -10.12
N ARG A 214 20.12 -15.64 -11.33
CA ARG A 214 21.05 -16.35 -12.19
C ARG A 214 20.74 -16.17 -13.69
N GLY A 215 21.74 -16.33 -14.53
CA GLY A 215 21.56 -16.27 -15.97
C GLY A 215 21.09 -14.91 -16.49
N LEU A 216 21.19 -13.85 -15.65
CA LEU A 216 20.87 -12.50 -16.05
C LEU A 216 21.88 -12.00 -17.07
N GLN A 217 21.40 -11.22 -18.04
CA GLN A 217 22.21 -10.62 -19.09
C GLN A 217 22.02 -9.11 -19.12
N THR A 218 23.02 -8.41 -19.59
CA THR A 218 22.90 -7.00 -19.92
C THR A 218 22.00 -6.80 -21.15
N PRO A 219 21.47 -5.60 -21.41
CA PRO A 219 20.70 -5.31 -22.63
C PRO A 219 21.47 -5.57 -23.94
N MET A 220 22.77 -5.75 -23.88
CA MET A 220 23.63 -6.11 -25.01
C MET A 220 23.88 -7.63 -25.13
N GLY A 221 23.27 -8.44 -24.26
CA GLY A 221 23.38 -9.89 -24.26
C GLY A 221 24.64 -10.46 -23.61
N ALA A 222 25.41 -9.63 -22.92
CA ALA A 222 26.56 -10.11 -22.13
C ALA A 222 26.07 -10.64 -20.77
N ALA A 223 26.73 -11.68 -20.23
CA ALA A 223 26.49 -12.14 -18.87
C ALA A 223 26.86 -11.03 -17.88
N ILE A 224 26.05 -10.89 -16.83
CA ILE A 224 26.30 -9.97 -15.72
C ILE A 224 27.19 -10.68 -14.72
N ASP A 225 28.26 -10.02 -14.29
CA ASP A 225 29.14 -10.55 -13.24
C ASP A 225 28.47 -10.45 -11.84
N PRO A 226 28.76 -11.40 -10.93
CA PRO A 226 28.32 -11.29 -9.55
C PRO A 226 28.87 -10.02 -8.88
N PRO A 227 28.07 -9.32 -8.04
CA PRO A 227 28.58 -8.23 -7.22
C PRO A 227 29.79 -8.67 -6.40
N TYR A 228 30.73 -7.75 -6.21
CA TYR A 228 32.10 -8.05 -5.77
C TYR A 228 32.17 -8.89 -4.49
N GLY A 229 31.41 -8.54 -3.45
CA GLY A 229 31.39 -9.30 -2.19
C GLY A 229 30.81 -10.69 -2.34
N PHE A 230 29.75 -10.86 -3.16
CA PHE A 230 29.17 -12.16 -3.46
C PHE A 230 30.11 -13.04 -4.30
N ALA A 231 30.85 -12.45 -5.24
CA ALA A 231 31.86 -13.15 -6.03
C ALA A 231 32.93 -13.81 -5.15
N HIS A 232 33.40 -13.14 -4.09
CA HIS A 232 34.32 -13.72 -3.11
C HIS A 232 33.74 -14.95 -2.40
N ILE A 233 32.45 -14.88 -2.01
CA ILE A 233 31.75 -15.99 -1.34
C ILE A 233 31.64 -17.19 -2.28
N VAL A 234 31.15 -16.98 -3.51
CA VAL A 234 30.97 -18.08 -4.49
C VAL A 234 32.30 -18.75 -4.85
N ARG A 235 33.39 -17.98 -4.99
CA ARG A 235 34.71 -18.51 -5.31
C ARG A 235 35.44 -19.08 -4.10
N GLY A 236 34.95 -18.90 -2.89
CA GLY A 236 35.61 -19.32 -1.66
C GLY A 236 36.88 -18.50 -1.33
N GLU A 237 37.03 -17.30 -1.90
CA GLU A 237 38.19 -16.41 -1.74
C GLU A 237 37.96 -15.46 -0.54
N VAL A 238 37.63 -16.02 0.63
CA VAL A 238 37.21 -15.25 1.84
C VAL A 238 38.18 -15.43 3.01
N ALA A 239 39.21 -16.27 2.89
CA ALA A 239 40.12 -16.66 3.98
C ALA A 239 40.77 -15.45 4.65
N GLY A 240 40.59 -15.31 5.96
CA GLY A 240 41.13 -14.20 6.77
C GLY A 240 40.37 -12.89 6.66
N HIS A 241 39.29 -12.80 5.88
CA HIS A 241 38.46 -11.62 5.78
C HIS A 241 37.45 -11.59 6.93
N ALA A 242 37.53 -10.62 7.82
CA ALA A 242 36.76 -10.57 9.09
C ALA A 242 35.24 -10.63 8.91
N VAL A 243 34.72 -10.13 7.79
CA VAL A 243 33.26 -10.09 7.48
C VAL A 243 32.85 -11.24 6.57
N LEU A 244 33.59 -11.47 5.47
CA LEU A 244 33.18 -12.45 4.45
C LEU A 244 33.42 -13.90 4.86
N GLU A 245 34.44 -14.21 5.66
CA GLU A 245 34.71 -15.60 6.07
C GLU A 245 33.58 -16.19 6.93
N PRO A 246 33.11 -15.55 8.01
CA PRO A 246 31.95 -16.05 8.76
C PRO A 246 30.66 -16.03 7.93
N LEU A 247 30.49 -15.05 7.05
CA LEU A 247 29.33 -14.97 6.16
C LEU A 247 29.31 -16.13 5.15
N ALA A 248 30.45 -16.47 4.54
CA ALA A 248 30.57 -17.61 3.62
C ALA A 248 30.23 -18.93 4.31
N ALA A 249 30.67 -19.14 5.57
CA ALA A 249 30.28 -20.33 6.34
C ALA A 249 28.75 -20.41 6.53
N ARG A 250 28.08 -19.30 6.82
CA ARG A 250 26.63 -19.23 6.91
C ARG A 250 25.96 -19.52 5.56
N TYR A 251 26.54 -19.01 4.45
CA TYR A 251 26.03 -19.29 3.11
C TYR A 251 26.08 -20.77 2.76
N GLU A 252 27.18 -21.45 3.10
CA GLU A 252 27.30 -22.90 2.88
C GLU A 252 26.20 -23.70 3.58
N GLU A 253 25.90 -23.38 4.84
CA GLU A 253 24.95 -24.13 5.67
C GLU A 253 23.49 -23.74 5.37
N GLN A 254 23.21 -22.50 5.04
CA GLN A 254 21.84 -21.98 5.09
C GLN A 254 21.27 -21.54 3.73
N ILE A 255 22.11 -21.26 2.74
CA ILE A 255 21.68 -20.80 1.42
C ILE A 255 22.05 -21.82 0.35
N PHE A 256 23.33 -22.14 0.22
CA PHE A 256 23.78 -23.04 -0.83
C PHE A 256 23.27 -24.47 -0.62
N ALA A 257 23.12 -24.94 0.62
CA ALA A 257 22.52 -26.24 0.91
C ALA A 257 21.09 -26.36 0.35
N VAL A 258 20.26 -25.32 0.53
CA VAL A 258 18.90 -25.27 -0.01
C VAL A 258 18.90 -25.20 -1.54
N LEU A 259 19.77 -24.39 -2.13
CA LEU A 259 19.89 -24.27 -3.58
C LEU A 259 20.36 -25.61 -4.21
N ASP A 260 21.32 -26.31 -3.58
CA ASP A 260 21.82 -27.62 -4.03
C ASP A 260 20.69 -28.68 -4.00
N GLU A 261 19.82 -28.69 -2.98
CA GLU A 261 18.66 -29.60 -2.90
C GLU A 261 17.65 -29.35 -4.03
N LEU A 262 17.49 -28.10 -4.44
CA LEU A 262 16.65 -27.71 -5.58
C LEU A 262 17.31 -27.90 -6.94
N GLY A 263 18.58 -28.35 -6.96
CA GLY A 263 19.35 -28.53 -8.19
C GLY A 263 19.78 -27.22 -8.84
N VAL A 264 19.86 -26.15 -8.07
CA VAL A 264 20.32 -24.82 -8.51
C VAL A 264 21.85 -24.74 -8.36
N ALA A 265 22.57 -24.85 -9.47
CA ALA A 265 24.02 -24.84 -9.48
C ALA A 265 24.56 -23.45 -9.04
N ARG A 266 25.66 -23.46 -8.26
CA ARG A 266 26.38 -22.24 -7.84
C ARG A 266 27.01 -21.50 -9.02
N ASP A 267 27.51 -22.26 -10.00
CA ASP A 267 28.00 -21.71 -11.24
C ASP A 267 26.88 -21.01 -11.99
N GLY A 268 27.03 -19.73 -12.26
CA GLY A 268 26.03 -18.90 -12.91
C GLY A 268 25.08 -18.15 -11.95
N LEU A 269 25.21 -18.32 -10.63
CA LEU A 269 24.58 -17.41 -9.68
C LEU A 269 25.21 -16.02 -9.77
N GLN A 270 24.42 -15.03 -10.06
CA GLN A 270 24.84 -13.63 -9.98
C GLN A 270 24.64 -13.05 -8.59
N LEU A 271 23.60 -13.47 -7.88
CA LEU A 271 23.37 -13.02 -6.50
C LEU A 271 22.45 -14.02 -5.79
N ALA A 272 22.75 -14.32 -4.51
CA ALA A 272 21.83 -15.00 -3.63
C ALA A 272 21.94 -14.43 -2.21
N TRP A 273 20.82 -14.34 -1.51
CA TRP A 273 20.76 -13.86 -0.12
C TRP A 273 19.48 -14.34 0.54
N ASP A 274 19.35 -14.08 1.83
CA ASP A 274 18.14 -14.39 2.57
C ASP A 274 17.65 -13.22 3.42
N PHE A 275 16.38 -13.33 3.79
CA PHE A 275 15.71 -12.42 4.71
C PHE A 275 14.60 -13.13 5.47
N THR A 276 14.28 -12.59 6.67
CA THR A 276 13.22 -13.11 7.52
C THR A 276 12.10 -12.08 7.65
N THR A 277 10.85 -12.49 7.43
CA THR A 277 9.68 -11.62 7.54
C THR A 277 9.40 -11.25 9.00
N ALA A 278 8.73 -10.12 9.21
CA ALA A 278 8.27 -9.68 10.53
C ALA A 278 7.20 -10.64 11.08
N THR A 279 6.99 -10.61 12.39
CA THR A 279 5.87 -11.32 12.98
C THR A 279 4.56 -10.57 12.80
N GLU A 280 3.45 -11.29 12.61
CA GLU A 280 2.11 -10.71 12.63
C GLU A 280 1.89 -9.93 13.93
N ALA A 281 2.32 -10.50 15.05
CA ALA A 281 2.22 -9.86 16.37
C ALA A 281 2.86 -8.46 16.39
N ARG A 282 4.00 -8.25 15.71
CA ARG A 282 4.60 -6.92 15.59
C ARG A 282 3.75 -5.99 14.72
N ASN A 283 3.24 -6.48 13.60
CA ASN A 283 2.51 -5.65 12.64
C ASN A 283 1.12 -5.25 13.14
N THR A 284 0.43 -6.14 13.85
CA THR A 284 -0.99 -5.95 14.22
C THR A 284 -1.20 -5.58 15.68
N ARG A 285 -0.22 -5.80 16.59
CA ARG A 285 -0.33 -5.64 18.05
C ARG A 285 -1.04 -4.35 18.46
N ASP A 286 -0.56 -3.21 17.96
CA ASP A 286 -1.07 -1.90 18.37
C ASP A 286 -2.52 -1.69 17.94
N LEU A 287 -2.85 -2.02 16.69
CA LEU A 287 -4.20 -1.81 16.16
C LEU A 287 -5.20 -2.81 16.74
N VAL A 288 -4.78 -4.06 16.97
CA VAL A 288 -5.61 -5.06 17.67
C VAL A 288 -5.85 -4.65 19.13
N ALA A 289 -4.82 -4.13 19.81
CA ALA A 289 -4.98 -3.60 21.17
C ALA A 289 -5.95 -2.40 21.21
N VAL A 290 -5.87 -1.48 20.26
CA VAL A 290 -6.83 -0.37 20.12
C VAL A 290 -8.24 -0.89 19.88
N ARG A 291 -8.41 -1.86 18.97
CA ARG A 291 -9.68 -2.52 18.69
C ARG A 291 -10.29 -3.14 19.94
N ASP A 292 -9.58 -4.03 20.61
CA ASP A 292 -10.09 -4.84 21.70
C ASP A 292 -10.45 -3.99 22.92
N GLN A 293 -9.63 -2.98 23.22
CA GLN A 293 -9.92 -2.04 24.30
C GLN A 293 -11.11 -1.13 23.94
N THR A 294 -11.22 -0.68 22.68
CA THR A 294 -12.38 0.09 22.22
C THR A 294 -13.65 -0.71 22.39
N ILE A 295 -13.70 -1.95 21.92
CA ILE A 295 -14.86 -2.84 22.05
C ILE A 295 -15.22 -3.02 23.52
N SER A 296 -14.24 -3.40 24.35
CA SER A 296 -14.45 -3.64 25.80
C SER A 296 -15.03 -2.42 26.53
N LEU A 297 -14.50 -1.23 26.24
CA LEU A 297 -14.97 0.01 26.83
C LEU A 297 -16.40 0.38 26.40
N LEU A 298 -16.70 0.20 25.11
CA LEU A 298 -18.02 0.54 24.55
C LEU A 298 -19.12 -0.47 24.93
N GLU A 299 -18.76 -1.73 25.16
CA GLU A 299 -19.68 -2.73 25.72
C GLU A 299 -19.98 -2.45 27.19
N ALA A 300 -18.99 -2.01 27.95
CA ALA A 300 -19.17 -1.63 29.35
C ALA A 300 -19.98 -0.32 29.49
N THR A 301 -19.74 0.64 28.60
CA THR A 301 -20.39 1.96 28.62
C THR A 301 -20.65 2.40 27.19
N PRO A 302 -21.90 2.34 26.69
CA PRO A 302 -22.25 2.81 25.36
C PRO A 302 -21.79 4.25 25.13
N PRO A 303 -21.32 4.59 23.92
CA PRO A 303 -20.76 5.91 23.64
C PRO A 303 -21.84 6.99 23.76
N ALA A 304 -21.49 8.12 24.37
CA ALA A 304 -22.36 9.28 24.38
C ALA A 304 -22.44 9.90 22.99
N VAL A 305 -23.61 10.40 22.62
CA VAL A 305 -23.90 11.03 21.34
C VAL A 305 -24.49 12.41 21.58
N MET A 306 -24.09 13.37 20.77
CA MET A 306 -24.65 14.73 20.77
C MET A 306 -24.97 15.15 19.34
N ILE A 307 -26.22 15.54 19.08
CA ILE A 307 -26.62 16.21 17.85
C ILE A 307 -26.40 17.70 18.03
N ASP A 308 -25.48 18.26 17.23
CA ASP A 308 -25.12 19.69 17.31
C ASP A 308 -26.01 20.57 16.42
N LYS A 309 -26.40 20.03 15.24
CA LYS A 309 -27.22 20.73 14.25
C LYS A 309 -28.10 19.78 13.48
N ASP A 310 -29.28 20.27 13.11
CA ASP A 310 -30.19 19.60 12.20
C ASP A 310 -30.60 20.53 11.06
N TYR A 311 -30.74 19.93 9.88
CA TYR A 311 -31.17 20.63 8.66
C TYR A 311 -32.29 19.80 8.01
N VAL A 312 -33.54 20.29 8.11
CA VAL A 312 -34.68 19.68 7.46
C VAL A 312 -34.82 20.27 6.05
N ASP A 313 -35.20 19.44 5.08
CA ASP A 313 -35.29 19.81 3.67
C ASP A 313 -33.97 20.42 3.15
N PHE A 314 -32.86 19.72 3.48
CA PHE A 314 -31.48 20.17 3.24
C PHE A 314 -31.15 20.42 1.76
N SER A 315 -31.67 19.54 0.86
CA SER A 315 -31.56 19.72 -0.59
C SER A 315 -32.74 19.06 -1.31
N ALA A 316 -32.76 19.12 -2.64
CA ALA A 316 -33.78 18.41 -3.43
C ALA A 316 -33.76 16.88 -3.22
N GLU A 317 -32.58 16.33 -2.94
CA GLU A 317 -32.38 14.88 -2.75
C GLU A 317 -32.42 14.47 -1.28
N ILE A 318 -31.93 15.35 -0.36
CA ILE A 318 -31.70 15.03 1.05
C ILE A 318 -32.76 15.70 1.91
N LYS A 319 -33.64 14.91 2.54
CA LYS A 319 -34.68 15.38 3.43
C LYS A 319 -34.14 15.89 4.77
N LEU A 320 -33.21 15.11 5.36
CA LEU A 320 -32.66 15.40 6.68
C LEU A 320 -31.14 15.25 6.67
N ARG A 321 -30.47 16.21 7.27
CA ARG A 321 -29.04 16.13 7.60
C ARG A 321 -28.87 16.46 9.08
N LEU A 322 -28.12 15.60 9.78
CA LEU A 322 -27.71 15.79 11.17
C LEU A 322 -26.18 15.89 11.23
N GLU A 323 -25.69 16.90 11.92
CA GLU A 323 -24.29 17.02 12.30
C GLU A 323 -24.20 16.80 13.81
N GLY A 324 -23.29 15.95 14.24
CA GLY A 324 -23.15 15.62 15.64
C GLY A 324 -21.78 15.08 15.98
N ARG A 325 -21.63 14.63 17.22
CA ARG A 325 -20.40 14.08 17.76
C ARG A 325 -20.68 12.81 18.57
N VAL A 326 -19.74 11.87 18.53
CA VAL A 326 -19.72 10.66 19.37
C VAL A 326 -18.50 10.70 20.30
N GLU A 327 -18.67 10.35 21.56
CA GLU A 327 -17.56 10.24 22.51
C GLU A 327 -16.83 8.90 22.31
N VAL A 328 -15.51 8.95 22.13
CA VAL A 328 -14.67 7.81 21.76
C VAL A 328 -13.46 7.74 22.68
N PRO A 329 -12.99 6.54 23.08
CA PRO A 329 -11.70 6.41 23.75
C PRO A 329 -10.55 7.03 22.93
N LEU A 330 -9.70 7.83 23.56
CA LEU A 330 -8.53 8.42 22.92
C LEU A 330 -7.30 7.55 23.17
N PHE A 331 -6.65 7.07 22.14
CA PHE A 331 -5.44 6.26 22.19
C PHE A 331 -4.17 7.02 21.80
N LEU A 332 -4.26 8.32 21.62
CA LEU A 332 -3.14 9.20 21.30
C LEU A 332 -2.70 9.98 22.53
N GLU A 333 -1.44 10.43 22.55
CA GLU A 333 -0.93 11.36 23.58
C GLU A 333 -1.75 12.66 23.64
N ALA A 334 -2.30 13.08 22.51
CA ALA A 334 -3.22 14.22 22.36
C ALA A 334 -4.11 14.03 21.15
N ASP A 335 -5.31 14.63 21.15
CA ASP A 335 -6.16 14.73 19.95
C ASP A 335 -5.60 15.83 19.01
N ALA A 336 -4.55 15.49 18.29
CA ALA A 336 -3.82 16.40 17.41
C ALA A 336 -3.20 15.66 16.22
N PRO A 337 -3.02 16.32 15.05
CA PRO A 337 -2.26 15.78 13.94
C PRO A 337 -0.85 15.37 14.35
N MET A 338 -0.34 14.27 13.79
CA MET A 338 0.98 13.69 14.06
C MET A 338 1.23 13.28 15.54
N ALA A 339 0.18 13.21 16.37
CA ALA A 339 0.31 12.70 17.74
C ALA A 339 0.62 11.19 17.70
N ARG A 340 1.50 10.77 18.61
CA ARG A 340 1.88 9.35 18.79
C ARG A 340 0.82 8.59 19.58
N LEU A 341 0.83 7.27 19.46
CA LEU A 341 0.06 6.40 20.31
C LEU A 341 0.49 6.57 21.79
N HIS A 342 -0.51 6.69 22.67
CA HIS A 342 -0.27 6.74 24.11
C HIS A 342 0.02 5.35 24.64
N ARG A 343 1.14 5.22 25.35
CA ARG A 343 1.63 3.95 25.88
C ARG A 343 1.82 4.03 27.40
N ASP A 344 1.61 2.91 28.06
CA ASP A 344 1.92 2.75 29.49
C ASP A 344 3.42 2.52 29.74
N GLY A 345 3.76 2.19 30.99
CA GLY A 345 5.16 1.96 31.39
C GLY A 345 5.80 0.70 30.81
N ASP A 346 5.00 -0.23 30.31
CA ASP A 346 5.44 -1.48 29.66
C ASP A 346 5.48 -1.34 28.12
N GLY A 347 5.08 -0.17 27.60
CA GLY A 347 5.07 0.15 26.17
C GLY A 347 3.80 -0.31 25.44
N ASP A 348 2.79 -0.80 26.15
CA ASP A 348 1.51 -1.21 25.58
C ASP A 348 0.63 0.01 25.29
N VAL A 349 -0.11 -0.05 24.16
CA VAL A 349 -1.06 1.01 23.81
C VAL A 349 -2.25 0.95 24.77
N VAL A 350 -2.55 2.09 25.40
CA VAL A 350 -3.64 2.22 26.37
C VAL A 350 -4.42 3.52 26.17
N PRO A 351 -5.71 3.59 26.56
CA PRO A 351 -6.51 4.79 26.45
C PRO A 351 -5.95 5.96 27.30
N ASN A 352 -6.01 7.16 26.75
CA ASN A 352 -5.67 8.43 27.38
C ASN A 352 -6.92 9.31 27.55
N GLY A 353 -7.96 8.79 28.20
CA GLY A 353 -9.24 9.44 28.34
C GLY A 353 -10.16 9.25 27.13
N THR A 354 -10.99 10.25 26.85
CA THR A 354 -11.95 10.25 25.74
C THR A 354 -11.87 11.55 24.94
N HIS A 355 -12.34 11.53 23.70
CA HIS A 355 -12.51 12.72 22.86
C HIS A 355 -13.81 12.67 22.08
N TRP A 356 -14.22 13.79 21.49
CA TRP A 356 -15.45 13.90 20.71
C TRP A 356 -15.15 13.89 19.22
N VAL A 357 -15.67 12.88 18.52
CA VAL A 357 -15.45 12.64 17.09
C VAL A 357 -16.66 13.13 16.30
N PRO A 358 -16.52 14.06 15.35
CA PRO A 358 -17.63 14.57 14.57
C PRO A 358 -18.12 13.53 13.56
N PHE A 359 -19.43 13.49 13.33
CA PHE A 359 -20.07 12.73 12.25
C PHE A 359 -21.08 13.57 11.49
N THR A 360 -21.36 13.16 10.26
CA THR A 360 -22.46 13.68 9.44
C THR A 360 -23.38 12.52 9.04
N LEU A 361 -24.66 12.61 9.36
CA LEU A 361 -25.70 11.68 8.92
C LEU A 361 -26.64 12.40 7.96
N GLN A 362 -26.94 11.79 6.81
CA GLN A 362 -27.96 12.30 5.89
C GLN A 362 -28.95 11.22 5.49
N VAL A 363 -30.22 11.60 5.38
CA VAL A 363 -31.31 10.73 4.97
C VAL A 363 -31.97 11.33 3.72
N PRO A 364 -31.97 10.61 2.58
CA PRO A 364 -32.58 11.10 1.36
C PRO A 364 -34.12 11.13 1.47
N LEU A 365 -34.74 11.95 0.65
CA LEU A 365 -36.22 12.04 0.59
C LEU A 365 -36.83 10.67 0.29
N SER A 366 -36.21 9.87 -0.58
CA SER A 366 -36.66 8.53 -0.99
C SER A 366 -36.65 7.48 0.11
N ALA A 367 -35.90 7.69 1.20
CA ALA A 367 -35.78 6.78 2.35
C ALA A 367 -36.28 7.37 3.64
N TYR A 368 -36.72 8.63 3.66
CA TYR A 368 -37.20 9.28 4.89
C TYR A 368 -38.52 8.69 5.34
N PRO A 369 -38.70 8.25 6.61
CA PRO A 369 -39.92 7.69 7.11
C PRO A 369 -40.94 8.80 7.37
N GLU A 370 -41.81 9.09 6.40
CA GLU A 370 -42.80 10.17 6.45
C GLU A 370 -44.00 9.86 7.36
N THR A 371 -44.28 8.58 7.66
CA THR A 371 -45.39 8.13 8.50
C THR A 371 -44.90 7.11 9.53
N ALA A 372 -45.70 6.86 10.56
CA ALA A 372 -45.38 5.85 11.58
C ALA A 372 -45.30 4.41 11.02
N ASP A 373 -45.93 4.15 9.88
CA ASP A 373 -45.92 2.85 9.20
C ASP A 373 -44.81 2.74 8.14
N SER A 374 -44.05 3.83 7.88
CA SER A 374 -42.92 3.79 6.94
C SER A 374 -41.79 2.95 7.51
N PRO A 375 -41.15 2.10 6.69
CA PRO A 375 -39.96 1.37 7.15
C PRO A 375 -38.84 2.35 7.45
N PRO A 376 -37.97 2.05 8.43
CA PRO A 376 -36.75 2.83 8.67
C PRO A 376 -35.81 2.75 7.46
N ALA A 377 -35.01 3.79 7.22
CA ALA A 377 -34.04 3.83 6.14
C ALA A 377 -32.95 2.76 6.34
N ARG A 378 -32.49 2.12 5.29
CA ARG A 378 -31.26 1.32 5.32
C ARG A 378 -30.07 2.26 5.52
N LEU A 379 -29.08 1.87 6.32
CA LEU A 379 -27.96 2.75 6.69
C LEU A 379 -26.63 2.22 6.21
N ILE A 380 -25.89 3.09 5.54
CA ILE A 380 -24.49 2.89 5.15
C ILE A 380 -23.60 3.76 6.04
N GLN A 381 -22.61 3.16 6.69
CA GLN A 381 -21.44 3.85 7.22
C GLN A 381 -20.44 4.00 6.07
N PHE A 382 -20.05 5.22 5.76
CA PHE A 382 -19.28 5.56 4.57
C PHE A 382 -17.85 5.95 4.91
N GLY A 383 -16.88 5.39 4.17
CA GLY A 383 -15.47 5.77 4.21
C GLY A 383 -15.09 6.69 3.05
N HIS A 384 -14.58 7.88 3.37
CA HIS A 384 -14.17 8.88 2.39
C HIS A 384 -12.83 8.56 1.69
N GLY A 385 -12.55 9.26 0.59
CA GLY A 385 -11.37 9.10 -0.25
C GLY A 385 -10.07 9.68 0.33
N PHE A 386 -9.01 9.67 -0.50
CA PHE A 386 -7.64 10.06 -0.15
C PHE A 386 -7.55 11.54 0.30
N PHE A 387 -7.14 11.75 1.54
CA PHE A 387 -7.17 13.04 2.22
C PHE A 387 -8.49 13.81 2.03
N GLY A 388 -9.61 13.06 2.02
CA GLY A 388 -10.94 13.59 1.95
C GLY A 388 -11.52 13.94 3.32
N GLU A 389 -12.84 14.00 3.40
CA GLU A 389 -13.55 14.35 4.63
C GLU A 389 -14.93 13.67 4.70
N ARG A 390 -15.53 13.57 5.89
CA ARG A 390 -16.87 13.01 6.10
C ARG A 390 -17.95 13.66 5.24
N GLU A 391 -17.71 14.88 4.74
CA GLU A 391 -18.62 15.62 3.87
C GLU A 391 -18.73 15.05 2.45
N GLU A 392 -17.92 14.08 2.08
CA GLU A 392 -18.02 13.42 0.76
C GLU A 392 -19.38 12.75 0.53
N ILE A 393 -20.07 12.33 1.56
CA ILE A 393 -21.46 11.84 1.43
C ILE A 393 -22.39 12.89 0.82
N ASN A 394 -22.04 14.17 0.88
CA ASN A 394 -22.79 15.29 0.31
C ASN A 394 -22.37 15.66 -1.12
N TRP A 395 -21.37 14.98 -1.69
CA TRP A 395 -20.99 15.19 -3.08
C TRP A 395 -22.03 14.63 -4.06
N SER A 396 -22.08 15.18 -5.28
CA SER A 396 -23.14 14.89 -6.24
C SER A 396 -23.33 13.38 -6.50
N ALA A 397 -22.26 12.62 -6.65
CA ALA A 397 -22.31 11.18 -6.91
C ALA A 397 -22.91 10.41 -5.72
N MET A 398 -22.53 10.76 -4.49
CA MET A 398 -22.99 10.09 -3.28
C MET A 398 -24.44 10.47 -2.91
N LYS A 399 -24.81 11.75 -3.08
CA LYS A 399 -26.23 12.17 -2.94
C LYS A 399 -27.12 11.47 -3.97
N ALA A 400 -26.67 11.39 -5.22
CA ALA A 400 -27.40 10.68 -6.25
C ALA A 400 -27.57 9.20 -5.91
N PHE A 401 -26.51 8.50 -5.50
CA PHE A 401 -26.59 7.11 -5.06
C PHE A 401 -27.54 6.93 -3.87
N SER A 402 -27.38 7.74 -2.83
CA SER A 402 -28.22 7.75 -1.62
C SER A 402 -29.70 7.91 -2.01
N SER A 403 -30.03 8.89 -2.85
CA SER A 403 -31.40 9.17 -3.29
C SER A 403 -31.98 8.11 -4.24
N GLU A 404 -31.19 7.66 -5.24
CA GLU A 404 -31.60 6.67 -6.23
C GLU A 404 -31.84 5.27 -5.63
N ARG A 405 -31.07 4.89 -4.59
CA ARG A 405 -31.11 3.55 -3.99
C ARG A 405 -31.68 3.55 -2.58
N ALA A 406 -32.18 4.68 -2.11
CA ALA A 406 -32.86 4.85 -0.82
C ALA A 406 -32.00 4.36 0.38
N PHE A 407 -30.78 4.88 0.52
CA PHE A 407 -29.91 4.67 1.67
C PHE A 407 -29.72 5.95 2.47
N ALA A 408 -29.89 5.89 3.78
CA ALA A 408 -29.26 6.86 4.67
C ALA A 408 -27.75 6.62 4.69
N MET A 409 -26.96 7.69 4.85
CA MET A 409 -25.50 7.59 4.91
C MET A 409 -24.96 8.35 6.11
N ILE A 410 -24.01 7.74 6.81
CA ILE A 410 -23.28 8.38 7.91
C ILE A 410 -21.79 8.25 7.68
N SER A 411 -21.02 9.28 8.02
CA SER A 411 -19.57 9.29 7.85
C SER A 411 -18.88 10.03 8.98
N THR A 412 -17.64 9.63 9.29
CA THR A 412 -16.66 10.35 10.10
C THR A 412 -15.31 10.35 9.39
N ASP A 413 -14.41 11.24 9.83
CA ASP A 413 -13.12 11.42 9.15
C ASP A 413 -12.13 10.28 9.45
N TRP A 414 -11.32 9.89 8.47
CA TRP A 414 -10.13 9.07 8.62
C TRP A 414 -9.00 9.94 9.16
N VAL A 415 -9.05 10.28 10.47
CA VAL A 415 -7.99 11.10 11.08
C VAL A 415 -6.63 10.44 10.91
N GLY A 416 -5.61 11.22 10.54
CA GLY A 416 -4.31 10.75 10.05
C GLY A 416 -4.18 10.90 8.53
N MET A 417 -5.25 10.62 7.78
CA MET A 417 -5.31 10.83 6.32
C MET A 417 -6.62 11.51 5.91
N SER A 418 -7.10 12.43 6.71
CA SER A 418 -8.18 13.36 6.37
C SER A 418 -7.64 14.69 5.83
N MET A 419 -8.53 15.53 5.32
CA MET A 419 -8.17 16.85 4.79
C MET A 419 -7.44 17.72 5.84
N GLU A 420 -7.80 17.61 7.11
CA GLU A 420 -7.13 18.36 8.19
C GLU A 420 -5.67 17.92 8.41
N ASP A 421 -5.32 16.68 8.08
CA ASP A 421 -3.99 16.12 8.31
C ASP A 421 -3.00 16.46 7.18
N LEU A 422 -3.49 16.77 5.97
CA LEU A 422 -2.65 16.94 4.77
C LEU A 422 -1.54 17.97 4.96
N ALA A 423 -1.83 19.11 5.58
CA ALA A 423 -0.84 20.16 5.81
C ALA A 423 0.30 19.70 6.73
N TYR A 424 0.00 18.86 7.71
CA TYR A 424 0.99 18.32 8.65
C TYR A 424 1.85 17.23 8.02
N VAL A 425 1.26 16.40 7.14
CA VAL A 425 2.01 15.41 6.35
C VAL A 425 2.99 16.11 5.40
N VAL A 426 2.56 17.16 4.71
CA VAL A 426 3.42 18.00 3.86
C VAL A 426 4.56 18.63 4.68
N GLU A 427 4.26 19.17 5.86
CA GLU A 427 5.25 19.75 6.76
C GLU A 427 6.27 18.72 7.26
N ALA A 428 5.81 17.48 7.56
CA ALA A 428 6.69 16.38 7.97
C ALA A 428 7.65 15.97 6.84
N ILE A 429 7.16 15.82 5.60
CA ILE A 429 8.02 15.56 4.43
C ILE A 429 9.09 16.66 4.29
N ASP A 430 8.71 17.93 4.49
CA ASP A 430 9.64 19.05 4.36
C ASP A 430 10.70 19.09 5.47
N LYS A 431 10.32 18.85 6.72
CA LYS A 431 11.20 19.00 7.87
C LYS A 431 12.00 17.77 8.19
N ASP A 432 11.34 16.60 8.22
CA ASP A 432 11.93 15.33 8.60
C ASP A 432 11.20 14.16 7.92
N PRO A 433 11.64 13.74 6.74
CA PRO A 433 11.03 12.63 6.02
C PRO A 433 11.00 11.31 6.80
N ALA A 434 11.90 11.10 7.77
CA ALA A 434 11.87 9.90 8.61
C ALA A 434 10.60 9.82 9.47
N ASN A 435 10.06 10.98 9.86
CA ASN A 435 8.86 11.08 10.69
C ASN A 435 7.57 11.26 9.89
N VAL A 436 7.62 11.24 8.56
CA VAL A 436 6.41 11.46 7.74
C VAL A 436 5.29 10.47 8.07
N PHE A 437 5.65 9.23 8.41
CA PHE A 437 4.68 8.17 8.68
C PHE A 437 4.12 8.15 10.12
N LEU A 438 4.45 9.11 10.98
CA LEU A 438 3.81 9.23 12.30
C LEU A 438 2.28 9.41 12.21
N PHE A 439 1.75 9.88 11.09
CA PHE A 439 0.30 9.91 10.88
C PHE A 439 -0.36 8.52 10.94
N THR A 440 0.40 7.42 10.75
CA THR A 440 -0.13 6.06 10.92
C THR A 440 -0.55 5.78 12.36
N ASP A 441 0.08 6.39 13.37
CA ASP A 441 -0.39 6.32 14.76
C ASP A 441 -1.78 6.93 14.89
N ARG A 442 -2.02 8.08 14.24
CA ARG A 442 -3.34 8.71 14.22
C ARG A 442 -4.39 7.89 13.45
N LEU A 443 -3.96 7.08 12.46
CA LEU A 443 -4.85 6.11 11.79
C LEU A 443 -5.36 5.02 12.74
N HIS A 444 -4.58 4.58 13.73
CA HIS A 444 -5.09 3.66 14.76
C HIS A 444 -6.30 4.27 15.49
N GLN A 445 -6.22 5.58 15.81
CA GLN A 445 -7.37 6.31 16.37
C GLN A 445 -8.55 6.36 15.40
N ALA A 446 -8.30 6.51 14.10
CA ALA A 446 -9.38 6.52 13.12
C ALA A 446 -10.18 5.21 13.11
N PHE A 447 -9.51 4.06 13.25
CA PHE A 447 -10.20 2.77 13.38
C PHE A 447 -11.03 2.68 14.67
N ALA A 448 -10.53 3.16 15.81
CA ALA A 448 -11.32 3.27 17.03
C ALA A 448 -12.56 4.15 16.82
N ASN A 449 -12.41 5.28 16.13
CA ASN A 449 -13.51 6.20 15.81
C ASN A 449 -14.57 5.53 14.95
N GLN A 450 -14.18 4.77 13.92
CA GLN A 450 -15.12 4.03 13.05
C GLN A 450 -15.87 2.94 13.82
N ILE A 451 -15.17 2.18 14.68
CA ILE A 451 -15.80 1.16 15.55
C ILE A 451 -16.79 1.82 16.50
N ALA A 452 -16.39 2.90 17.16
CA ALA A 452 -17.26 3.61 18.12
C ALA A 452 -18.49 4.22 17.43
N LEU A 453 -18.33 4.76 16.21
CA LEU A 453 -19.47 5.24 15.42
C LEU A 453 -20.47 4.10 15.14
N THR A 454 -20.00 2.88 14.81
CA THR A 454 -20.88 1.72 14.60
C THR A 454 -21.64 1.36 15.86
N TYR A 455 -20.99 1.38 17.04
CA TYR A 455 -21.66 1.17 18.34
C TYR A 455 -22.72 2.26 18.62
N ALA A 456 -22.40 3.52 18.33
CA ALA A 456 -23.35 4.63 18.44
C ALA A 456 -24.56 4.43 17.52
N ILE A 457 -24.34 4.07 16.26
CA ILE A 457 -25.39 3.80 15.25
C ILE A 457 -26.35 2.71 15.75
N LYS A 458 -25.83 1.61 16.29
CA LYS A 458 -26.65 0.49 16.78
C LYS A 458 -27.31 0.76 18.16
N GLY A 459 -26.94 1.85 18.83
CA GLY A 459 -27.35 2.17 20.19
C GLY A 459 -27.91 3.57 20.38
N GLN A 460 -27.08 4.46 20.95
CA GLN A 460 -27.54 5.77 21.40
C GLN A 460 -27.96 6.69 20.25
N LEU A 461 -27.21 6.68 19.13
CA LEU A 461 -27.53 7.52 17.97
C LEU A 461 -28.90 7.16 17.38
N ALA A 462 -29.29 5.86 17.34
CA ALA A 462 -30.58 5.45 16.86
C ALA A 462 -31.71 6.04 17.71
N LYS A 463 -31.51 6.14 19.02
CA LYS A 463 -32.49 6.75 19.97
C LYS A 463 -32.60 8.26 19.76
N GLU A 464 -31.45 8.96 19.71
CA GLU A 464 -31.42 10.41 19.51
C GLU A 464 -32.00 10.78 18.14
N ALA A 465 -31.63 10.06 17.07
CA ALA A 465 -32.08 10.29 15.71
C ALA A 465 -33.61 10.01 15.53
N SER A 466 -34.21 9.16 16.37
CA SER A 466 -35.65 8.87 16.31
C SER A 466 -36.52 10.11 16.53
N ALA A 467 -36.00 11.13 17.23
CA ALA A 467 -36.71 12.41 17.42
C ALA A 467 -36.97 13.17 16.10
N TYR A 468 -36.24 12.82 15.06
CA TYR A 468 -36.33 13.42 13.72
C TYR A 468 -37.18 12.58 12.75
N ALA A 469 -37.70 11.43 13.17
CA ALA A 469 -38.59 10.60 12.36
C ALA A 469 -40.06 10.91 12.68
N THR A 470 -40.96 10.65 11.74
CA THR A 470 -42.42 10.80 11.96
C THR A 470 -43.01 9.55 12.64
N GLY A 471 -42.40 9.15 13.75
CA GLY A 471 -42.75 7.95 14.52
C GLY A 471 -41.87 6.75 14.17
N GLY A 472 -41.35 6.06 15.19
CA GLY A 472 -40.42 4.93 15.01
C GLY A 472 -38.97 5.33 14.84
N LEU A 473 -38.22 4.50 14.14
CA LEU A 473 -36.77 4.71 13.89
C LEU A 473 -36.53 5.49 12.61
N LEU A 474 -35.57 6.40 12.63
CA LEU A 474 -35.11 7.12 11.42
C LEU A 474 -34.41 6.17 10.42
N TYR A 475 -33.65 5.26 10.94
CA TYR A 475 -32.95 4.23 10.15
C TYR A 475 -32.95 2.88 10.89
N ASP A 476 -32.72 1.79 10.16
CA ASP A 476 -32.63 0.45 10.74
C ASP A 476 -31.26 0.28 11.42
N ALA A 477 -31.28 0.23 12.75
CA ALA A 477 -30.09 0.06 13.58
C ALA A 477 -29.66 -1.42 13.73
N SER A 478 -30.47 -2.38 13.28
CA SER A 478 -30.11 -3.81 13.35
C SER A 478 -29.06 -4.22 12.33
N GLU A 479 -29.09 -3.60 11.14
CA GLU A 479 -28.14 -3.84 10.05
C GLU A 479 -27.43 -2.54 9.66
N VAL A 480 -26.11 -2.52 9.82
CA VAL A 480 -25.25 -1.42 9.38
C VAL A 480 -24.34 -1.97 8.27
N TYR A 481 -24.37 -1.30 7.14
CA TYR A 481 -23.53 -1.66 5.99
C TYR A 481 -22.34 -0.74 5.87
N TRP A 482 -21.23 -1.26 5.33
CA TRP A 482 -20.08 -0.45 4.97
C TRP A 482 -20.06 -0.15 3.47
N TYR A 483 -19.73 1.06 3.10
CA TYR A 483 -19.37 1.41 1.74
C TYR A 483 -18.18 2.35 1.75
N GLY A 484 -17.02 1.88 1.28
CA GLY A 484 -15.80 2.65 1.17
C GLY A 484 -15.36 2.82 -0.27
N ILE A 485 -14.88 4.00 -0.62
CA ILE A 485 -14.40 4.34 -1.96
C ILE A 485 -12.95 4.79 -1.88
N SER A 486 -12.07 4.28 -2.76
CA SER A 486 -10.65 4.68 -2.80
C SER A 486 -9.98 4.39 -1.43
N GLN A 487 -9.41 5.39 -0.76
CA GLN A 487 -8.89 5.24 0.60
C GLN A 487 -9.93 4.63 1.56
N GLY A 488 -11.21 5.01 1.43
CA GLY A 488 -12.30 4.43 2.22
C GLY A 488 -12.54 2.95 1.93
N SER A 489 -12.17 2.44 0.76
CA SER A 489 -12.10 1.02 0.42
C SER A 489 -10.84 0.37 1.01
N ILE A 490 -9.68 1.03 0.89
CA ILE A 490 -8.40 0.57 1.40
C ILE A 490 -8.49 0.37 2.92
N PHE A 491 -8.76 1.42 3.68
CA PHE A 491 -8.94 1.31 5.14
C PHE A 491 -10.25 0.60 5.51
N GLY A 492 -11.25 0.59 4.62
CA GLY A 492 -12.47 -0.17 4.78
C GLY A 492 -12.22 -1.67 4.89
N ALA A 493 -11.27 -2.23 4.17
CA ALA A 493 -10.88 -3.63 4.31
C ALA A 493 -10.27 -3.91 5.70
N THR A 494 -9.34 -3.07 6.17
CA THR A 494 -8.82 -3.15 7.54
C THR A 494 -9.93 -2.97 8.59
N PHE A 495 -10.81 -1.96 8.41
CA PHE A 495 -11.93 -1.73 9.31
C PHE A 495 -12.89 -2.93 9.39
N LEU A 496 -13.22 -3.50 8.24
CA LEU A 496 -14.08 -4.68 8.19
C LEU A 496 -13.42 -5.88 8.87
N ALA A 497 -12.14 -6.11 8.70
CA ALA A 497 -11.42 -7.15 9.43
C ALA A 497 -11.53 -6.96 10.96
N LEU A 498 -11.51 -5.73 11.44
CA LEU A 498 -11.51 -5.38 12.86
C LEU A 498 -12.91 -5.21 13.48
N SER A 499 -13.93 -4.83 12.70
CA SER A 499 -15.25 -4.43 13.24
C SER A 499 -16.05 -5.63 13.72
N PRO A 500 -16.61 -5.62 14.95
CA PRO A 500 -17.47 -6.71 15.43
C PRO A 500 -18.94 -6.58 14.93
N ASN A 501 -19.31 -5.49 14.29
CA ASN A 501 -20.70 -5.11 14.10
C ASN A 501 -21.15 -4.93 12.65
N VAL A 502 -20.26 -5.05 11.68
CA VAL A 502 -20.59 -4.89 10.25
C VAL A 502 -20.40 -6.23 9.52
N GLU A 503 -21.50 -6.81 9.02
CA GLU A 503 -21.48 -8.08 8.30
C GLU A 503 -21.18 -7.89 6.80
N LYS A 504 -21.81 -6.90 6.16
CA LYS A 504 -21.70 -6.66 4.73
C LYS A 504 -20.95 -5.37 4.43
N GLY A 505 -19.96 -5.46 3.55
CA GLY A 505 -19.19 -4.32 3.09
C GLY A 505 -19.01 -4.26 1.58
N VAL A 506 -19.08 -3.05 1.03
CA VAL A 506 -18.68 -2.74 -0.34
C VAL A 506 -17.36 -2.01 -0.31
N LEU A 507 -16.38 -2.58 -0.99
CA LEU A 507 -15.04 -2.03 -1.16
C LEU A 507 -14.88 -1.64 -2.64
N SER A 508 -14.97 -0.35 -2.92
CA SER A 508 -14.92 0.15 -4.30
C SER A 508 -13.58 0.82 -4.59
N VAL A 509 -12.90 0.39 -5.63
CA VAL A 509 -11.63 0.93 -6.15
C VAL A 509 -10.54 1.02 -5.08
N GLY A 510 -10.35 -0.08 -4.35
CA GLY A 510 -9.33 -0.22 -3.30
C GLY A 510 -8.20 -1.17 -3.69
N GLY A 511 -7.20 -1.30 -2.84
CA GLY A 511 -6.04 -2.18 -3.02
C GLY A 511 -5.04 -2.09 -1.87
N GLY A 512 -3.95 -2.83 -1.97
CA GLY A 512 -2.80 -2.87 -1.07
C GLY A 512 -1.67 -3.68 -1.72
N PRO A 513 -0.41 -3.53 -1.32
CA PRO A 513 0.12 -2.66 -0.27
C PRO A 513 0.34 -1.21 -0.72
N TYR A 514 0.51 -0.31 0.25
CA TYR A 514 0.77 1.11 -0.02
C TYR A 514 2.08 1.34 -0.78
N SER A 515 3.14 0.57 -0.51
CA SER A 515 4.42 0.69 -1.24
C SER A 515 4.28 0.44 -2.75
N LEU A 516 3.33 -0.42 -3.16
CA LEU A 516 3.02 -0.63 -4.57
C LEU A 516 2.23 0.54 -5.17
N MET A 517 1.36 1.17 -4.38
CA MET A 517 0.52 2.29 -4.84
C MET A 517 1.29 3.60 -4.93
N MET A 518 2.22 3.88 -4.01
CA MET A 518 2.90 5.19 -3.91
C MET A 518 3.58 5.61 -5.23
N THR A 519 4.19 4.67 -5.95
CA THR A 519 4.87 4.96 -7.22
C THR A 519 3.97 4.89 -8.44
N ARG A 520 2.76 4.30 -8.30
CA ARG A 520 1.84 4.00 -9.40
C ARG A 520 0.51 4.73 -9.33
N SER A 521 0.33 5.64 -8.40
CA SER A 521 -0.93 6.34 -8.18
C SER A 521 -0.87 7.80 -8.55
N GLY A 522 -1.77 8.24 -9.42
CA GLY A 522 -1.97 9.66 -9.71
C GLY A 522 -2.38 10.46 -8.46
N SER A 523 -3.04 9.82 -7.50
CA SER A 523 -3.42 10.47 -6.23
C SER A 523 -2.22 10.79 -5.33
N PHE A 524 -1.13 10.01 -5.42
CA PHE A 524 0.10 10.26 -4.68
C PHE A 524 1.06 11.23 -5.38
N ALA A 525 0.84 11.57 -6.65
CA ALA A 525 1.80 12.29 -7.49
C ALA A 525 2.32 13.59 -6.85
N ASP A 526 1.44 14.40 -6.25
CA ASP A 526 1.82 15.66 -5.63
C ASP A 526 2.70 15.46 -4.38
N LEU A 527 2.29 14.57 -3.46
CA LEU A 527 3.07 14.24 -2.26
C LEU A 527 4.39 13.57 -2.64
N PHE A 528 4.36 12.70 -3.63
CA PHE A 528 5.54 12.00 -4.10
C PHE A 528 6.55 12.94 -4.77
N THR A 529 6.08 14.01 -5.42
CA THR A 529 6.94 15.10 -5.92
C THR A 529 7.71 15.78 -4.79
N LEU A 530 7.08 16.01 -3.63
CA LEU A 530 7.77 16.56 -2.46
C LEU A 530 8.82 15.60 -1.92
N VAL A 531 8.49 14.30 -1.83
CA VAL A 531 9.44 13.24 -1.43
C VAL A 531 10.65 13.24 -2.38
N LYS A 532 10.43 13.25 -3.69
CA LYS A 532 11.49 13.32 -4.72
C LYS A 532 12.40 14.54 -4.53
N LEU A 533 11.82 15.72 -4.32
CA LEU A 533 12.59 16.94 -4.06
C LEU A 533 13.48 16.82 -2.81
N LYS A 534 13.01 16.15 -1.77
CA LYS A 534 13.78 15.94 -0.53
C LYS A 534 14.87 14.90 -0.67
N LEU A 535 14.65 13.85 -1.45
CA LEU A 535 15.59 12.75 -1.69
C LEU A 535 16.51 12.98 -2.90
N GLY A 536 16.43 14.15 -3.58
CA GLY A 536 17.29 14.51 -4.70
C GLY A 536 16.88 13.93 -6.05
N ASP A 537 15.62 13.45 -6.18
CA ASP A 537 15.07 12.82 -7.40
C ASP A 537 15.93 11.66 -7.95
N ASP A 538 16.67 10.99 -7.05
CA ASP A 538 17.42 9.80 -7.37
C ASP A 538 16.52 8.56 -7.31
N PRO A 539 16.30 7.84 -8.43
CA PRO A 539 15.33 6.76 -8.50
C PRO A 539 15.63 5.63 -7.51
N LEU A 540 16.87 5.24 -7.34
CA LEU A 540 17.24 4.18 -6.40
C LEU A 540 16.99 4.58 -4.94
N THR A 541 17.32 5.81 -4.57
CA THR A 541 17.02 6.35 -3.23
C THR A 541 15.51 6.38 -2.97
N ILE A 542 14.72 6.70 -4.00
CA ILE A 542 13.26 6.70 -3.92
C ILE A 542 12.73 5.26 -3.74
N GLN A 543 13.23 4.28 -4.50
CA GLN A 543 12.81 2.88 -4.33
C GLN A 543 13.18 2.34 -2.94
N LYS A 544 14.36 2.69 -2.41
CA LYS A 544 14.76 2.35 -1.03
C LYS A 544 13.80 2.98 -0.01
N PHE A 545 13.44 4.26 -0.18
CA PHE A 545 12.45 4.93 0.68
C PHE A 545 11.09 4.23 0.63
N VAL A 546 10.59 3.89 -0.54
CA VAL A 546 9.32 3.18 -0.73
C VAL A 546 9.34 1.80 -0.07
N ALA A 547 10.43 1.04 -0.26
CA ALA A 547 10.57 -0.28 0.35
C ALA A 547 10.56 -0.20 1.88
N LEU A 548 11.34 0.72 2.46
CA LEU A 548 11.39 0.92 3.91
C LEU A 548 10.07 1.41 4.49
N SER A 549 9.32 2.23 3.75
CA SER A 549 8.03 2.75 4.21
C SER A 549 7.00 1.67 4.47
N GLN A 550 7.08 0.51 3.77
CA GLN A 550 6.10 -0.55 3.95
C GLN A 550 6.09 -1.11 5.38
N HIS A 551 7.22 -1.15 6.06
CA HIS A 551 7.27 -1.55 7.48
C HIS A 551 6.37 -0.71 8.41
N VAL A 552 6.19 0.57 8.07
CA VAL A 552 5.33 1.46 8.86
C VAL A 552 3.89 1.35 8.40
N TRP A 553 3.67 1.20 7.09
CA TRP A 553 2.35 0.94 6.52
C TRP A 553 1.74 -0.36 7.01
N ASP A 554 2.51 -1.45 7.16
CA ASP A 554 2.01 -2.77 7.60
C ASP A 554 1.13 -2.69 8.86
N ARG A 555 1.34 -1.69 9.70
CA ARG A 555 0.56 -1.47 10.93
C ARG A 555 -0.91 -1.14 10.66
N VAL A 556 -1.25 -0.64 9.47
CA VAL A 556 -2.60 -0.18 9.09
C VAL A 556 -3.01 -0.61 7.68
N ASP A 557 -2.08 -1.16 6.89
CA ASP A 557 -2.29 -1.56 5.49
C ASP A 557 -3.30 -2.71 5.40
N PRO A 558 -4.32 -2.64 4.51
CA PRO A 558 -5.32 -3.69 4.38
C PRO A 558 -4.75 -5.06 4.04
N ILE A 559 -3.60 -5.12 3.37
CA ILE A 559 -3.03 -6.41 2.99
C ILE A 559 -2.52 -7.20 4.21
N THR A 560 -2.09 -6.52 5.26
CA THR A 560 -1.73 -7.14 6.54
C THR A 560 -2.93 -7.79 7.22
N TYR A 561 -4.09 -7.17 7.11
CA TYR A 561 -5.35 -7.62 7.73
C TYR A 561 -6.22 -8.47 6.79
N ALA A 562 -5.79 -8.68 5.55
CA ALA A 562 -6.55 -9.41 4.54
C ALA A 562 -6.91 -10.85 4.94
N PRO A 563 -6.02 -11.65 5.57
CA PRO A 563 -6.38 -12.99 6.05
C PRO A 563 -7.53 -12.97 7.08
N HIS A 564 -7.60 -11.91 7.91
CA HIS A 564 -8.62 -11.75 8.96
C HIS A 564 -9.95 -11.21 8.43
N LEU A 565 -10.02 -10.88 7.15
CA LEU A 565 -11.25 -10.40 6.54
C LEU A 565 -12.27 -11.54 6.39
N LEU A 566 -11.83 -12.73 5.97
CA LEU A 566 -12.69 -13.89 5.70
C LEU A 566 -12.21 -15.18 6.35
N ALA A 567 -10.93 -15.53 6.26
CA ALA A 567 -10.43 -16.87 6.58
C ALA A 567 -10.13 -17.05 8.08
N ASP A 568 -9.55 -16.06 8.73
CA ASP A 568 -9.13 -16.09 10.13
C ASP A 568 -9.64 -14.86 10.89
N PRO A 569 -10.95 -14.71 11.09
CA PRO A 569 -11.54 -13.50 11.66
C PRO A 569 -11.14 -13.30 13.13
N TYR A 570 -10.86 -12.06 13.52
CA TYR A 570 -10.63 -11.71 14.92
C TYR A 570 -11.85 -12.06 15.80
N PRO A 571 -11.63 -12.29 17.11
CA PRO A 571 -12.73 -12.59 18.04
C PRO A 571 -13.91 -11.60 17.93
N GLN A 572 -15.14 -12.10 18.06
CA GLN A 572 -16.41 -11.35 17.93
C GLN A 572 -16.70 -10.81 16.51
N SER A 573 -15.87 -11.06 15.53
CA SER A 573 -16.18 -10.69 14.14
C SER A 573 -17.31 -11.54 13.57
N PRO A 574 -18.27 -10.95 12.82
CA PRO A 574 -19.30 -11.71 12.13
C PRO A 574 -18.74 -12.44 10.91
N ASP A 575 -19.47 -13.44 10.40
CA ASP A 575 -19.23 -13.97 9.06
C ASP A 575 -19.43 -12.85 8.04
N ARG A 576 -18.34 -12.49 7.33
CA ARG A 576 -18.36 -11.33 6.43
C ARG A 576 -18.73 -11.68 5.02
N LYS A 577 -19.40 -10.73 4.38
CA LYS A 577 -19.70 -10.77 2.96
C LYS A 577 -19.19 -9.47 2.32
N ILE A 578 -18.32 -9.60 1.36
CA ILE A 578 -17.62 -8.46 0.73
C ILE A 578 -17.93 -8.42 -0.76
N LEU A 579 -18.50 -7.30 -1.20
CA LEU A 579 -18.53 -6.94 -2.61
C LEU A 579 -17.33 -6.03 -2.89
N PHE A 580 -16.35 -6.53 -3.64
CA PHE A 580 -15.23 -5.73 -4.09
C PHE A 580 -15.46 -5.29 -5.55
N GLN A 581 -15.29 -4.02 -5.87
CA GLN A 581 -15.48 -3.48 -7.21
C GLN A 581 -14.26 -2.67 -7.63
N TYR A 582 -13.71 -2.92 -8.81
CA TYR A 582 -12.59 -2.15 -9.35
C TYR A 582 -12.72 -1.90 -10.84
N GLY A 583 -12.24 -0.76 -11.30
CA GLY A 583 -12.17 -0.42 -12.71
C GLY A 583 -10.87 -0.92 -13.34
N LEU A 584 -10.93 -1.48 -14.55
CA LEU A 584 -9.72 -1.76 -15.31
C LEU A 584 -9.03 -0.43 -15.64
N HIS A 585 -7.70 -0.42 -15.57
CA HIS A 585 -6.86 0.76 -15.82
C HIS A 585 -7.08 1.93 -14.84
N ASP A 586 -7.41 1.62 -13.60
CA ASP A 586 -7.54 2.63 -12.54
C ASP A 586 -6.18 3.32 -12.28
N HIS A 587 -6.12 4.64 -12.46
CA HIS A 587 -4.92 5.45 -12.30
C HIS A 587 -4.67 5.90 -10.86
N SER A 588 -5.67 5.82 -9.98
CA SER A 588 -5.56 6.21 -8.58
C SER A 588 -5.21 5.03 -7.68
N VAL A 589 -5.84 3.87 -7.90
CA VAL A 589 -5.51 2.59 -7.25
C VAL A 589 -5.27 1.55 -8.34
N ASN A 590 -4.00 1.32 -8.65
CA ASN A 590 -3.64 0.42 -9.75
C ASN A 590 -4.16 -1.01 -9.52
N ASN A 591 -4.52 -1.70 -10.62
CA ASN A 591 -5.16 -3.02 -10.54
C ASN A 591 -4.25 -4.09 -9.92
N LEU A 592 -2.92 -3.95 -9.97
CA LEU A 592 -2.02 -4.88 -9.27
C LEU A 592 -2.26 -4.86 -7.76
N ALA A 593 -2.46 -3.68 -7.17
CA ALA A 593 -2.77 -3.52 -5.76
C ALA A 593 -4.15 -4.13 -5.41
N SER A 594 -5.16 -3.96 -6.27
CA SER A 594 -6.47 -4.61 -6.12
C SER A 594 -6.33 -6.14 -6.16
N HIS A 595 -5.59 -6.67 -7.14
CA HIS A 595 -5.39 -8.12 -7.31
C HIS A 595 -4.59 -8.75 -6.16
N LEU A 596 -3.59 -8.05 -5.60
CA LEU A 596 -2.87 -8.53 -4.41
C LEU A 596 -3.80 -8.62 -3.19
N LEU A 597 -4.59 -7.58 -2.95
CA LEU A 597 -5.55 -7.58 -1.84
C LEU A 597 -6.59 -8.68 -1.98
N LEU A 598 -7.10 -8.91 -3.20
CA LEU A 598 -8.06 -9.97 -3.49
C LEU A 598 -7.47 -11.37 -3.25
N ARG A 599 -6.23 -11.62 -3.69
CA ARG A 599 -5.53 -12.89 -3.41
C ARG A 599 -5.29 -13.10 -1.92
N ALA A 600 -4.81 -12.06 -1.24
CA ALA A 600 -4.53 -12.12 0.20
C ALA A 600 -5.80 -12.37 1.05
N SER A 601 -6.95 -11.86 0.61
CA SER A 601 -8.24 -12.03 1.29
C SER A 601 -9.05 -13.26 0.82
N GLY A 602 -8.61 -13.96 -0.24
CA GLY A 602 -9.33 -15.10 -0.81
C GLY A 602 -10.67 -14.73 -1.46
N ILE A 603 -10.84 -13.50 -1.93
CA ILE A 603 -12.06 -13.04 -2.60
C ILE A 603 -12.01 -13.43 -4.08
N PRO A 604 -12.93 -14.30 -4.56
CA PRO A 604 -12.95 -14.75 -5.96
C PRO A 604 -13.51 -13.67 -6.89
N LEU A 605 -13.22 -13.79 -8.19
CA LEU A 605 -13.84 -12.97 -9.23
C LEU A 605 -15.24 -13.48 -9.60
N LEU A 606 -16.22 -12.58 -9.68
CA LEU A 606 -17.55 -12.90 -10.19
C LEU A 606 -17.48 -13.22 -11.70
N ASP A 607 -17.94 -14.42 -12.08
CA ASP A 607 -17.96 -14.87 -13.47
C ASP A 607 -19.26 -14.45 -14.21
N PRO A 608 -19.19 -14.03 -15.46
CA PRO A 608 -18.00 -13.79 -16.28
C PRO A 608 -17.28 -12.49 -15.91
N ALA A 609 -15.96 -12.56 -15.69
CA ALA A 609 -15.14 -11.41 -15.37
C ALA A 609 -14.65 -10.68 -16.64
N ALA A 610 -14.53 -9.35 -16.57
CA ALA A 610 -13.98 -8.55 -17.65
C ALA A 610 -12.49 -8.84 -17.94
N GLN A 611 -11.77 -9.32 -16.92
CA GLN A 611 -10.37 -9.72 -17.00
C GLN A 611 -10.12 -10.95 -16.12
N ALA A 612 -9.46 -11.96 -16.68
CA ALA A 612 -8.92 -13.06 -15.88
C ALA A 612 -7.67 -12.60 -15.13
N VAL A 613 -7.57 -12.96 -13.87
CA VAL A 613 -6.44 -12.61 -13.01
C VAL A 613 -5.80 -13.88 -12.45
N TRP A 614 -4.51 -14.04 -12.66
CA TRP A 614 -3.76 -15.18 -12.16
C TRP A 614 -3.92 -15.32 -10.62
N GLY A 615 -4.17 -16.54 -10.17
CA GLY A 615 -4.30 -16.85 -8.74
C GLY A 615 -5.60 -16.38 -8.08
N LEU A 616 -6.61 -15.94 -8.85
CA LEU A 616 -7.96 -15.70 -8.36
C LEU A 616 -8.93 -16.74 -8.93
N ASP A 617 -9.71 -17.33 -8.05
CA ASP A 617 -10.80 -18.25 -8.42
C ASP A 617 -11.95 -17.50 -9.07
N ALA A 618 -12.74 -18.20 -9.89
CA ALA A 618 -13.98 -17.68 -10.44
C ALA A 618 -15.19 -18.15 -9.62
N ALA A 619 -16.13 -17.24 -9.35
CA ALA A 619 -17.38 -17.53 -8.65
C ALA A 619 -18.58 -17.30 -9.56
N ALA A 620 -19.37 -18.37 -9.81
CA ALA A 620 -20.60 -18.25 -10.58
C ALA A 620 -21.67 -17.49 -9.77
N GLY A 621 -22.22 -16.41 -10.37
CA GLY A 621 -23.28 -15.64 -9.71
C GLY A 621 -24.68 -16.29 -9.79
N PRO A 622 -25.63 -15.93 -8.93
CA PRO A 622 -25.50 -15.04 -7.78
C PRO A 622 -24.71 -15.66 -6.61
N VAL A 623 -23.87 -14.86 -5.93
CA VAL A 623 -22.99 -15.31 -4.83
C VAL A 623 -23.57 -14.87 -3.49
N ASP A 624 -23.88 -15.84 -2.62
CA ASP A 624 -24.18 -15.60 -1.21
C ASP A 624 -22.87 -15.70 -0.40
N GLY A 625 -22.09 -14.63 -0.40
CA GLY A 625 -20.76 -14.60 0.17
C GLY A 625 -20.01 -13.38 -0.31
N SER A 626 -18.72 -13.58 -0.62
CA SER A 626 -17.83 -12.51 -1.11
C SER A 626 -17.47 -12.74 -2.58
N ALA A 627 -17.42 -11.67 -3.36
CA ALA A 627 -16.90 -11.71 -4.71
C ALA A 627 -16.40 -10.34 -5.16
N ALA A 628 -15.47 -10.34 -6.11
CA ALA A 628 -14.96 -9.13 -6.77
C ALA A 628 -15.52 -9.00 -8.18
N VAL A 629 -15.73 -7.77 -8.61
CA VAL A 629 -16.20 -7.42 -9.96
C VAL A 629 -15.21 -6.49 -10.63
N ALA A 630 -14.62 -6.97 -11.72
CA ALA A 630 -13.84 -6.14 -12.63
C ALA A 630 -14.79 -5.41 -13.59
N VAL A 631 -14.61 -4.11 -13.72
CA VAL A 631 -15.44 -3.25 -14.57
C VAL A 631 -14.56 -2.65 -15.67
N ASP A 632 -14.84 -2.99 -16.92
CA ASP A 632 -14.17 -2.39 -18.07
C ASP A 632 -14.98 -1.20 -18.59
N ILE A 633 -14.40 -0.03 -18.58
CA ILE A 633 -14.98 1.20 -19.12
C ILE A 633 -14.25 1.64 -20.41
N HIS A 634 -13.55 0.71 -21.05
CA HIS A 634 -12.84 0.93 -22.31
C HIS A 634 -11.90 2.15 -22.29
N VAL A 635 -11.13 2.30 -21.22
CA VAL A 635 -10.08 3.33 -21.19
C VAL A 635 -9.14 3.08 -22.36
N PRO A 636 -8.93 4.05 -23.27
CA PRO A 636 -7.92 3.93 -24.32
C PRO A 636 -6.56 3.66 -23.70
N GLU A 637 -5.81 2.69 -24.22
CA GLU A 637 -4.55 2.21 -23.64
C GLU A 637 -3.71 3.37 -23.09
N PRO A 638 -3.71 3.59 -21.78
CA PRO A 638 -3.01 4.73 -21.17
C PRO A 638 -1.55 4.43 -20.89
N PHE A 639 -1.10 3.16 -21.07
CA PHE A 639 0.23 2.72 -20.73
C PHE A 639 1.00 2.17 -21.92
N PRO A 640 2.26 2.57 -22.10
CA PRO A 640 3.20 1.73 -22.80
C PRO A 640 3.48 0.50 -21.89
N GLY A 641 2.83 -0.60 -22.17
CA GLY A 641 2.65 -1.85 -21.47
C GLY A 641 3.76 -2.53 -20.68
N ILE A 642 4.94 -1.92 -20.47
CA ILE A 642 6.09 -2.59 -19.84
C ILE A 642 6.39 -2.07 -18.44
N TYR A 643 5.94 -0.87 -18.07
CA TYR A 643 6.31 -0.23 -16.81
C TYR A 643 5.08 0.29 -16.05
N PRO A 644 4.42 -0.59 -15.24
CA PRO A 644 3.24 -0.20 -14.48
C PRO A 644 3.54 0.70 -13.26
N GLU A 645 4.82 1.10 -13.06
CA GLU A 645 5.20 2.04 -12.00
C GLU A 645 4.78 3.48 -12.28
N LEU A 646 4.63 3.83 -13.56
CA LEU A 646 4.23 5.18 -13.90
C LEU A 646 2.71 5.30 -13.83
N PRO A 647 2.17 6.27 -13.08
CA PRO A 647 0.74 6.53 -13.10
C PRO A 647 0.32 6.99 -14.50
N PRO A 648 -0.89 6.64 -14.96
CA PRO A 648 -1.44 7.18 -16.20
C PRO A 648 -1.63 8.68 -16.10
N ASP A 649 -1.74 9.35 -17.26
CA ASP A 649 -2.01 10.78 -17.32
C ASP A 649 -3.36 11.09 -16.62
N PRO A 650 -3.37 11.92 -15.57
CA PRO A 650 -4.57 12.26 -14.82
C PRO A 650 -5.59 13.09 -15.63
N ASP A 651 -5.21 13.67 -16.75
CA ASP A 651 -6.10 14.42 -17.65
C ASP A 651 -6.88 13.53 -18.62
N ASP A 652 -6.79 12.19 -18.45
CA ASP A 652 -7.55 11.26 -19.27
C ASP A 652 -9.07 11.48 -19.10
N ALA A 653 -9.76 11.63 -20.23
CA ALA A 653 -11.21 11.77 -20.27
C ALA A 653 -11.95 10.53 -19.74
N PHE A 654 -11.24 9.41 -19.60
CA PHE A 654 -11.73 8.11 -19.12
C PHE A 654 -11.16 7.79 -17.73
N ASN A 655 -11.74 8.36 -16.71
CA ASN A 655 -11.34 8.13 -15.34
C ASN A 655 -12.02 6.88 -14.77
N ALA A 656 -11.37 5.72 -14.86
CA ALA A 656 -11.89 4.45 -14.37
C ALA A 656 -12.22 4.49 -12.86
N HIS A 657 -11.39 5.19 -12.07
CA HIS A 657 -11.59 5.37 -10.63
C HIS A 657 -12.94 6.02 -10.29
N GLU A 658 -13.36 7.00 -11.08
CA GLU A 658 -14.62 7.72 -10.89
C GLU A 658 -15.80 7.02 -11.57
N ALA A 659 -15.59 6.38 -12.72
CA ALA A 659 -16.64 5.80 -13.54
C ALA A 659 -17.34 4.61 -12.86
N VAL A 660 -16.61 3.76 -12.16
CA VAL A 660 -17.16 2.59 -11.45
C VAL A 660 -18.33 3.00 -10.56
N ARG A 661 -18.15 3.97 -9.66
CA ARG A 661 -19.18 4.39 -8.72
C ARG A 661 -20.36 5.14 -9.36
N ARG A 662 -20.21 5.64 -10.58
CA ARG A 662 -21.26 6.37 -11.31
C ARG A 662 -22.13 5.46 -12.16
N ASN A 663 -21.67 4.26 -12.43
CA ASN A 663 -22.36 3.31 -13.31
C ASN A 663 -23.67 2.80 -12.69
N PRO A 664 -24.83 2.87 -13.40
CA PRO A 664 -26.11 2.42 -12.87
C PRO A 664 -26.13 0.92 -12.52
N LYS A 665 -25.53 0.05 -13.34
CA LYS A 665 -25.49 -1.41 -13.09
C LYS A 665 -24.68 -1.76 -11.85
N ILE A 666 -23.59 -1.02 -11.62
CA ILE A 666 -22.75 -1.15 -10.42
C ILE A 666 -23.51 -0.68 -9.18
N LYS A 667 -24.27 0.42 -9.27
CA LYS A 667 -25.17 0.88 -8.19
C LYS A 667 -26.28 -0.14 -7.90
N ASP A 668 -26.85 -0.79 -8.92
CA ASP A 668 -27.86 -1.85 -8.76
C ASP A 668 -27.27 -3.07 -8.04
N GLN A 669 -26.02 -3.42 -8.33
CA GLN A 669 -25.31 -4.49 -7.66
C GLN A 669 -25.11 -4.18 -6.16
N ILE A 670 -24.68 -2.97 -5.83
CA ILE A 670 -24.54 -2.51 -4.44
C ILE A 670 -25.91 -2.56 -3.73
N ASP A 671 -26.95 -2.00 -4.35
CA ASP A 671 -28.30 -1.98 -3.77
C ASP A 671 -28.86 -3.38 -3.49
N MET A 672 -28.67 -4.32 -4.42
CA MET A 672 -29.12 -5.69 -4.22
C MET A 672 -28.32 -6.40 -3.13
N PHE A 673 -27.00 -6.22 -3.09
CA PHE A 673 -26.13 -6.83 -2.10
C PHE A 673 -26.43 -6.32 -0.68
N LEU A 674 -26.56 -5.00 -0.51
CA LEU A 674 -26.83 -4.35 0.77
C LEU A 674 -28.33 -4.36 1.13
N ARG A 675 -28.93 -5.57 1.12
CA ARG A 675 -30.29 -5.84 1.59
C ARG A 675 -30.27 -7.02 2.56
N PRO A 676 -31.21 -7.14 3.46
CA PRO A 676 -31.41 -8.38 4.19
C PRO A 676 -31.50 -9.57 3.23
N GLY A 677 -30.65 -10.58 3.43
CA GLY A 677 -30.56 -11.73 2.50
C GLY A 677 -30.07 -11.41 1.09
N GLY A 678 -29.54 -10.20 0.84
CA GLY A 678 -29.00 -9.79 -0.46
C GLY A 678 -27.75 -10.55 -0.84
N VAL A 679 -27.59 -10.80 -2.15
CA VAL A 679 -26.51 -11.56 -2.77
C VAL A 679 -25.80 -10.73 -3.84
N ILE A 680 -24.57 -11.11 -4.19
CA ILE A 680 -23.82 -10.46 -5.26
C ILE A 680 -24.27 -11.03 -6.59
N THR A 681 -24.85 -10.17 -7.43
CA THR A 681 -25.40 -10.54 -8.73
C THR A 681 -24.73 -9.73 -9.83
N ASN A 682 -24.42 -10.36 -10.95
CA ASN A 682 -23.99 -9.64 -12.15
C ASN A 682 -25.20 -9.01 -12.85
N TYR A 683 -25.18 -7.70 -13.02
CA TYR A 683 -26.21 -6.93 -13.74
C TYR A 683 -25.77 -6.55 -15.15
N CYS A 684 -24.56 -6.93 -15.55
CA CYS A 684 -24.03 -6.70 -16.88
C CYS A 684 -24.46 -7.83 -17.84
N ASP A 685 -24.57 -7.56 -19.14
CA ASP A 685 -24.86 -8.57 -20.15
C ASP A 685 -23.56 -9.33 -20.53
N GLY A 686 -23.12 -10.24 -19.69
CA GLY A 686 -21.82 -10.91 -19.81
C GLY A 686 -20.81 -10.35 -18.80
N ALA A 687 -19.56 -10.18 -19.20
CA ALA A 687 -18.56 -9.47 -18.41
C ALA A 687 -19.01 -8.01 -18.16
N CYS A 688 -18.59 -7.42 -17.04
CA CYS A 688 -19.05 -6.08 -16.70
C CYS A 688 -18.34 -5.02 -17.55
N ASP A 689 -18.96 -4.76 -18.64
CA ASP A 689 -18.66 -3.74 -19.64
C ASP A 689 -19.93 -2.88 -19.77
N PRO A 690 -20.04 -1.81 -19.01
CA PRO A 690 -21.29 -1.08 -18.84
C PRO A 690 -21.57 -0.01 -19.90
N GLU A 691 -20.77 0.15 -20.95
CA GLU A 691 -20.97 1.12 -22.03
C GLU A 691 -22.14 0.81 -22.95
#